data_88857c81190877750c8b2db7ba7d8fc7
#
_entry.id   88857c81190877750c8b2db7ba7d8fc7
#
_cell.length_a   1.000
_cell.length_b   1.000
_cell.length_c   1.000
_cell.angle_alpha   90.00
_cell.angle_beta   90.00
_cell.angle_gamma   90.00
#
_symmetry.space_group_name_H-M   'P 1'
#
loop_
_entity.id
_entity.type
_entity.pdbx_description
1 polymer ?
#
loop_
_entity_poly.entity_id
_entity_poly.type
_entity_poly.pdbx_seq_one_letter_code
_entity_poly.pdbx_strand_id
1 'polypeptide(L)'
;MVRTRRIWVTAAAVLALVGGVSGTAAHARPVPAAAESGGKLPPGWRIDEGRSAPQLVWRSARQVPMGDARVEFRADGRLLGVPKPERDGHSFRLGLEAARTGELTDLQVWSGGRRLDTRSAATEAPAAAAGPPAPLPAGPVDPGKPGHYRTTTGEYRLKSVRLPGFSVPVEMSAVVVAPTGVTGPRPLALFLHGRHATCYTPHGDDGQASGAWPCPAGTLPIPSHRGYLRDQRLLASQGYVTVSISANGINGQDWQAEDGGAQARSSLIRLHLGHWADWAQNPRQAPPIVREAPRADLSRVLLIGHSRGGEGVNRAALDSLYPPPAAQDGYHGKVSWHISGTVLIGPTVFGQNPVPDVPSLTVLPGCDGDVSDLQGEMYVDGTRAVSAGKALHSAVYVIGANHNFFNTEWTPGQAQAPAEDDFYDDPDRRDPVCSQGTATRLTADQEHRAGSTYIAAAARLFVAGDDKVRPLLDGSGRRAPSADPARVLSHAVGANRGAGFLPDGKVTVSGGRLCAAADPDPAAACLGEGAEGGSPHFAQWETARESGRNAVALRWTSVGATTRVKVARPVSLKGAEALALRVFVPPNTKGTRLDVAVTDTHGRRATLGRVRVDGLPGSERTASYWARELRVPLSAARRAGVDLSSVKSLEMTGRSSSGKAWLMDAWGWRPGTAAVRAAVLPRVDVGRLRVDEGDSGVRTYHVPVRVSGRGSGQIRLYVVDPATGTAKDRLVTVRPGGRAVDVPVEVRGNTRYGADLSYDVLVKAVHGAVVGSYRGGLTVHDDDPAPEVTVTPLADRVTEGSALKWRISLSKAADTDIGALFVPVPPGGGAPELSTKDVDPQWLADASGAAPDPERPLSKVDGLGLWLDIPAGRTSLDVSVPTVVDRVGEPAESVGFRQTGDDGTPLPDGLLLNGTVLDAS
;
A
#
# COMPACT_ATOMS: atom_id res chain seq x y z
N MET A 1 49.73 -12.99 22.16
CA MET A 1 50.58 -11.82 21.90
C MET A 1 49.74 -10.68 21.44
N VAL A 2 49.61 -9.70 22.34
CA VAL A 2 48.81 -8.48 22.18
C VAL A 2 49.57 -7.46 21.39
N ARG A 3 48.97 -6.78 20.43
CA ARG A 3 49.45 -5.48 19.93
C ARG A 3 48.26 -4.56 19.69
N THR A 4 48.04 -3.69 20.63
CA THR A 4 47.27 -2.44 20.59
C THR A 4 47.95 -1.42 19.67
N ARG A 5 47.21 -0.77 18.79
CA ARG A 5 47.65 0.49 18.13
C ARG A 5 46.65 1.60 18.46
N ARG A 6 47.16 2.59 19.20
CA ARG A 6 46.55 3.89 19.43
C ARG A 6 46.67 4.74 18.14
N ILE A 7 45.65 5.44 17.78
CA ILE A 7 45.68 6.49 16.74
C ILE A 7 45.42 7.82 17.45
N TRP A 8 46.32 8.76 17.17
CA TRP A 8 46.34 10.12 17.68
C TRP A 8 45.37 11.02 16.89
N VAL A 9 44.65 11.89 17.63
CA VAL A 9 43.90 12.99 17.06
C VAL A 9 44.79 14.24 17.06
N THR A 10 45.03 14.80 15.88
CA THR A 10 45.72 16.11 15.74
C THR A 10 44.67 17.18 15.52
N ALA A 11 44.58 18.12 16.43
CA ALA A 11 43.83 19.39 16.27
C ALA A 11 44.71 20.40 15.51
N ALA A 12 44.19 21.00 14.48
CA ALA A 12 44.79 22.13 13.77
C ALA A 12 44.03 23.41 14.12
N ALA A 13 44.70 24.34 14.76
CA ALA A 13 44.22 25.70 15.02
C ALA A 13 44.60 26.60 13.80
N VAL A 14 43.66 27.38 13.33
CA VAL A 14 43.91 28.46 12.35
C VAL A 14 43.63 29.79 13.02
N LEU A 15 44.67 30.64 13.11
CA LEU A 15 44.61 32.05 13.51
C LEU A 15 43.89 32.88 12.42
N ALA A 16 42.97 33.75 12.83
CA ALA A 16 42.42 34.80 12.03
C ALA A 16 42.99 36.18 12.44
N LEU A 17 43.47 36.93 11.48
CA LEU A 17 43.95 38.29 11.59
C LEU A 17 42.81 39.30 11.75
N VAL A 18 43.06 40.28 12.60
CA VAL A 18 42.24 41.42 12.98
C VAL A 18 42.28 42.48 11.92
N GLY A 19 41.12 43.02 11.51
CA GLY A 19 40.92 44.26 10.85
C GLY A 19 39.71 44.98 11.42
N GLY A 20 39.91 46.01 12.21
CA GLY A 20 38.86 46.74 12.90
C GLY A 20 38.15 47.76 12.03
N VAL A 21 36.86 47.97 12.24
CA VAL A 21 36.11 49.19 12.03
C VAL A 21 35.02 49.31 13.13
N SER A 22 34.95 50.51 13.65
CA SER A 22 34.18 50.97 14.81
C SER A 22 32.66 50.93 14.66
N GLY A 23 31.97 50.59 15.75
CA GLY A 23 30.77 51.34 16.16
C GLY A 23 29.42 50.77 15.84
N THR A 24 28.78 50.16 16.77
CA THR A 24 27.54 50.58 17.44
C THR A 24 27.07 49.43 18.35
N ALA A 25 26.74 49.78 19.58
CA ALA A 25 26.25 48.86 20.60
C ALA A 25 24.97 48.15 20.15
N ALA A 26 25.07 46.83 19.90
CA ALA A 26 23.90 45.97 19.78
C ALA A 26 23.65 45.32 21.12
N HIS A 27 22.47 45.53 21.66
CA HIS A 27 21.97 44.90 22.88
C HIS A 27 22.01 43.37 22.68
N ALA A 28 22.64 42.70 23.62
CA ALA A 28 22.61 41.23 23.74
C ALA A 28 21.15 40.80 23.92
N ARG A 29 20.60 40.07 22.93
CA ARG A 29 19.38 39.33 23.11
C ARG A 29 19.69 38.15 24.06
N PRO A 30 18.82 37.89 25.02
CA PRO A 30 18.98 36.69 25.85
C PRO A 30 18.88 35.46 24.94
N VAL A 31 19.75 34.50 25.17
CA VAL A 31 19.68 33.15 24.61
C VAL A 31 18.34 32.56 25.08
N PRO A 32 17.47 32.13 24.23
CA PRO A 32 16.25 31.43 24.63
C PRO A 32 16.68 30.22 25.48
N ALA A 33 16.14 30.09 26.68
CA ALA A 33 16.19 28.87 27.45
C ALA A 33 15.67 27.75 26.53
N ALA A 34 16.31 26.57 26.62
CA ALA A 34 15.87 25.39 25.91
C ALA A 34 14.35 25.25 26.12
N ALA A 35 13.60 25.33 25.04
CA ALA A 35 12.17 25.12 25.06
C ALA A 35 11.94 23.65 25.46
N GLU A 36 11.21 23.47 26.53
CA GLU A 36 10.61 22.18 26.86
C GLU A 36 9.70 21.82 25.70
N SER A 37 10.03 20.74 25.00
CA SER A 37 9.31 20.26 23.82
C SER A 37 8.07 19.45 24.23
N GLY A 38 7.06 20.13 24.75
CA GLY A 38 5.70 19.63 24.83
C GLY A 38 4.88 20.29 23.69
N GLY A 39 5.08 19.86 22.46
CA GLY A 39 4.34 20.37 21.31
C GLY A 39 2.89 19.86 21.34
N LYS A 40 1.91 20.77 21.39
CA LYS A 40 0.49 20.46 21.20
C LYS A 40 0.27 19.73 19.88
N LEU A 41 -0.41 18.57 19.93
CA LEU A 41 -0.81 17.87 18.73
C LEU A 41 -1.82 18.71 17.91
N PRO A 42 -1.79 18.62 16.57
CA PRO A 42 -2.76 19.35 15.73
C PRO A 42 -4.21 18.89 15.99
N PRO A 43 -5.23 19.71 15.64
CA PRO A 43 -6.63 19.33 15.82
C PRO A 43 -6.97 17.98 15.15
N GLY A 44 -7.70 17.12 15.87
CA GLY A 44 -8.05 15.78 15.41
C GLY A 44 -7.02 14.70 15.73
N TRP A 45 -5.84 15.08 16.19
CA TRP A 45 -4.80 14.15 16.61
C TRP A 45 -4.80 13.96 18.12
N ARG A 46 -4.55 12.74 18.53
CA ARG A 46 -4.25 12.40 19.93
C ARG A 46 -3.31 11.21 19.98
N ILE A 47 -2.58 11.11 21.07
CA ILE A 47 -1.89 9.87 21.43
C ILE A 47 -2.84 9.11 22.35
N ASP A 48 -3.14 7.88 22.01
CA ASP A 48 -4.00 6.97 22.78
C ASP A 48 -3.07 5.89 23.33
N GLU A 49 -2.94 5.88 24.65
CA GLU A 49 -2.03 4.96 25.32
C GLU A 49 -2.74 3.64 25.60
N GLY A 50 -2.95 2.87 24.52
CA GLY A 50 -3.52 1.53 24.58
C GLY A 50 -2.70 0.59 25.50
N ARG A 51 -3.34 -0.49 25.97
CA ARG A 51 -2.78 -1.47 26.91
C ARG A 51 -1.43 -2.10 26.54
N SER A 52 -0.93 -1.91 25.32
CA SER A 52 0.28 -2.57 24.84
C SER A 52 1.30 -1.67 24.13
N ALA A 53 0.97 -0.46 23.76
CA ALA A 53 1.87 0.58 23.23
C ALA A 53 1.10 1.87 22.96
N PRO A 54 1.73 3.06 23.04
CA PRO A 54 1.10 4.30 22.66
C PRO A 54 0.67 4.24 21.20
N GLN A 55 -0.55 4.72 20.94
CA GLN A 55 -1.12 4.75 19.59
C GLN A 55 -1.36 6.20 19.20
N LEU A 56 -0.80 6.60 18.09
CA LEU A 56 -1.16 7.85 17.47
C LEU A 56 -2.53 7.68 16.80
N VAL A 57 -3.49 8.45 17.25
CA VAL A 57 -4.85 8.40 16.74
C VAL A 57 -5.17 9.71 16.06
N TRP A 58 -5.70 9.62 14.86
CA TRP A 58 -6.30 10.74 14.18
C TRP A 58 -7.78 10.50 13.94
N ARG A 59 -8.61 11.51 14.19
CA ARG A 59 -10.04 11.49 13.92
C ARG A 59 -10.40 12.52 12.85
N SER A 60 -10.94 12.05 11.76
CA SER A 60 -11.46 12.88 10.68
C SER A 60 -12.82 13.47 11.05
N ALA A 61 -13.02 14.73 10.71
CA ALA A 61 -14.33 15.39 10.83
C ALA A 61 -15.37 14.81 9.86
N ARG A 62 -14.92 14.22 8.74
CA ARG A 62 -15.76 13.54 7.76
C ARG A 62 -15.40 12.07 7.73
N GLN A 63 -16.34 11.20 7.41
CA GLN A 63 -16.04 9.80 7.18
C GLN A 63 -15.00 9.69 6.05
N VAL A 64 -13.94 8.95 6.31
CA VAL A 64 -12.98 8.58 5.28
C VAL A 64 -13.53 7.32 4.60
N PRO A 65 -13.85 7.37 3.31
CA PRO A 65 -14.39 6.22 2.61
C PRO A 65 -13.51 4.99 2.77
N MET A 66 -14.13 3.82 2.89
CA MET A 66 -13.44 2.54 2.93
C MET A 66 -12.90 2.22 1.55
N GLY A 67 -11.78 2.83 1.19
CA GLY A 67 -11.00 2.48 0.03
C GLY A 67 -9.80 1.63 0.39
N ASP A 68 -9.08 1.17 -0.61
CA ASP A 68 -7.76 0.51 -0.47
C ASP A 68 -6.61 1.51 -0.54
N ALA A 69 -6.92 2.82 -0.71
CA ALA A 69 -5.95 3.88 -0.53
C ALA A 69 -5.42 3.83 0.90
N ARG A 70 -4.13 3.62 1.03
CA ARG A 70 -3.48 3.63 2.34
C ARG A 70 -3.64 5.01 2.96
N VAL A 71 -4.24 5.05 4.15
CA VAL A 71 -4.09 6.21 5.02
C VAL A 71 -2.70 6.13 5.62
N GLU A 72 -1.94 7.20 5.52
CA GLU A 72 -0.56 7.28 6.00
C GLU A 72 -0.48 8.39 7.04
N PHE A 73 0.13 8.09 8.18
CA PHE A 73 0.53 9.10 9.15
C PHE A 73 1.96 9.53 8.88
N ARG A 74 2.22 10.82 8.83
CA ARG A 74 3.53 11.40 8.62
C ARG A 74 3.85 12.47 9.66
N ALA A 75 5.12 12.64 9.98
CA ALA A 75 5.66 13.74 10.78
C ALA A 75 6.85 14.34 10.03
N ASP A 76 6.91 15.66 9.91
CA ASP A 76 7.94 16.38 9.15
C ASP A 76 8.16 15.82 7.73
N GLY A 77 7.07 15.44 7.05
CA GLY A 77 7.11 14.82 5.72
C GLY A 77 7.58 13.34 5.71
N ARG A 78 8.03 12.79 6.83
CA ARG A 78 8.46 11.37 6.95
C ARG A 78 7.27 10.49 7.28
N LEU A 79 7.20 9.31 6.67
CA LEU A 79 6.18 8.33 6.99
C LEU A 79 6.43 7.74 8.40
N LEU A 80 5.44 7.89 9.28
CA LEU A 80 5.41 7.23 10.58
C LEU A 80 4.89 5.79 10.44
N GLY A 81 3.87 5.59 9.60
CA GLY A 81 3.29 4.27 9.34
C GLY A 81 1.90 4.36 8.72
N VAL A 82 1.30 3.19 8.53
CA VAL A 82 -0.05 3.01 7.99
C VAL A 82 -0.99 2.69 9.16
N PRO A 83 -1.86 3.64 9.57
CA PRO A 83 -2.77 3.42 10.68
C PRO A 83 -3.86 2.40 10.34
N LYS A 84 -4.37 1.73 11.35
CA LYS A 84 -5.53 0.85 11.22
C LYS A 84 -6.80 1.68 11.33
N PRO A 85 -7.77 1.55 10.40
CA PRO A 85 -9.05 2.21 10.51
C PRO A 85 -9.90 1.56 11.59
N GLU A 86 -10.69 2.34 12.30
CA GLU A 86 -11.75 1.86 13.20
C GLU A 86 -13.07 1.65 12.44
N ARG A 87 -14.01 0.99 13.11
CA ARG A 87 -15.34 0.68 12.53
C ARG A 87 -16.18 1.91 12.21
N ASP A 88 -15.90 3.04 12.86
CA ASP A 88 -16.62 4.30 12.66
C ASP A 88 -16.28 4.99 11.34
N GLY A 89 -15.25 4.56 10.64
CA GLY A 89 -14.76 5.19 9.40
C GLY A 89 -14.19 6.59 9.60
N HIS A 90 -14.11 7.07 10.84
CA HIS A 90 -13.58 8.39 11.20
C HIS A 90 -12.24 8.30 11.90
N SER A 91 -11.98 7.24 12.64
CA SER A 91 -10.84 7.09 13.52
C SER A 91 -9.79 6.15 12.93
N PHE A 92 -8.53 6.54 13.04
CA PHE A 92 -7.39 5.79 12.53
C PHE A 92 -6.33 5.70 13.60
N ARG A 93 -5.79 4.50 13.87
CA ARG A 93 -4.80 4.23 14.93
C ARG A 93 -3.51 3.67 14.38
N LEU A 94 -2.39 4.21 14.83
CA LEU A 94 -1.05 3.73 14.52
C LEU A 94 -0.31 3.47 15.83
N GLY A 95 0.16 2.26 16.06
CA GLY A 95 1.06 1.98 17.19
C GLY A 95 2.34 2.80 17.03
N LEU A 96 2.71 3.56 18.06
CA LEU A 96 3.97 4.27 18.14
C LEU A 96 4.95 3.45 18.98
N GLU A 97 6.19 3.41 18.55
CA GLU A 97 7.27 2.99 19.42
C GLU A 97 7.58 4.12 20.43
N ALA A 98 7.73 3.78 21.70
CA ALA A 98 7.94 4.74 22.78
C ALA A 98 9.10 5.76 22.54
N ALA A 99 10.08 5.40 21.72
CA ALA A 99 11.19 6.27 21.36
C ALA A 99 10.81 7.42 20.39
N ARG A 100 9.61 7.42 19.81
CA ARG A 100 9.21 8.40 18.77
C ARG A 100 8.21 9.44 19.25
N THR A 101 7.68 9.33 20.44
CA THR A 101 6.68 10.29 20.96
C THR A 101 7.23 11.71 21.16
N GLY A 102 8.54 11.89 21.35
CA GLY A 102 9.19 13.20 21.51
C GLY A 102 9.48 13.97 20.22
N GLU A 103 9.28 13.36 19.03
CA GLU A 103 9.64 13.95 17.73
C GLU A 103 8.43 14.18 16.81
N LEU A 104 7.21 14.22 17.34
CA LEU A 104 5.99 14.35 16.55
C LEU A 104 5.68 15.82 16.22
N THR A 105 6.48 16.39 15.32
CA THR A 105 6.25 17.72 14.78
C THR A 105 5.65 17.62 13.37
N ASP A 106 4.84 18.61 12.98
CA ASP A 106 4.13 18.67 11.67
C ASP A 106 3.45 17.35 11.31
N LEU A 107 2.59 16.85 12.20
CA LEU A 107 1.78 15.66 11.94
C LEU A 107 0.86 15.85 10.75
N GLN A 108 0.80 14.85 9.88
CA GLN A 108 0.07 14.88 8.62
C GLN A 108 -0.63 13.56 8.38
N VAL A 109 -1.87 13.61 7.88
CA VAL A 109 -2.60 12.44 7.38
C VAL A 109 -2.69 12.50 5.87
N TRP A 110 -2.22 11.47 5.23
CA TRP A 110 -2.28 11.35 3.78
C TRP A 110 -3.07 10.11 3.39
N SER A 111 -3.82 10.19 2.30
CA SER A 111 -4.43 9.05 1.63
C SER A 111 -4.51 9.35 0.15
N GLY A 112 -4.04 8.43 -0.67
CA GLY A 112 -4.09 8.62 -2.11
C GLY A 112 -3.36 9.87 -2.61
N GLY A 113 -2.23 10.24 -1.99
CA GLY A 113 -1.51 11.47 -2.33
C GLY A 113 -2.22 12.76 -1.89
N ARG A 114 -3.29 12.64 -1.09
CA ARG A 114 -4.07 13.76 -0.56
C ARG A 114 -3.86 13.92 0.94
N ARG A 115 -3.61 15.14 1.40
CA ARG A 115 -3.61 15.48 2.83
C ARG A 115 -5.05 15.57 3.34
N LEU A 116 -5.39 14.81 4.39
CA LEU A 116 -6.76 14.71 4.93
C LEU A 116 -7.01 15.62 6.14
N ASP A 117 -5.97 16.04 6.84
CA ASP A 117 -6.02 16.79 8.10
C ASP A 117 -5.98 18.32 7.95
N THR A 118 -5.88 18.85 6.73
CA THR A 118 -5.92 20.30 6.49
C THR A 118 -7.25 20.76 5.90
N ARG A 119 -7.79 21.88 6.40
CA ARG A 119 -8.72 22.71 5.63
C ARG A 119 -7.89 23.41 4.55
N SER A 120 -8.17 23.11 3.28
CA SER A 120 -7.43 23.68 2.15
C SER A 120 -7.46 25.21 2.18
N ALA A 121 -6.29 25.81 2.41
CA ALA A 121 -6.09 27.20 1.98
C ALA A 121 -5.93 27.16 0.45
N ALA A 122 -6.64 28.03 -0.25
CA ALA A 122 -6.53 28.19 -1.69
C ALA A 122 -5.08 28.52 -2.06
N THR A 123 -4.38 27.59 -2.66
CA THR A 123 -3.05 27.77 -3.26
C THR A 123 -3.20 28.02 -4.75
N GLU A 124 -2.27 28.75 -5.33
CA GLU A 124 -2.22 29.15 -6.75
C GLU A 124 -2.69 28.07 -7.72
N ALA A 125 -3.38 28.50 -8.77
CA ALA A 125 -3.89 27.59 -9.82
C ALA A 125 -2.76 26.70 -10.34
N PRO A 126 -2.91 25.37 -10.29
CA PRO A 126 -1.87 24.47 -10.77
C PRO A 126 -1.61 24.70 -12.26
N ALA A 127 -0.34 24.61 -12.67
CA ALA A 127 0.04 24.70 -14.07
C ALA A 127 -0.83 23.76 -14.90
N ALA A 128 -1.36 24.21 -16.03
CA ALA A 128 -2.26 23.45 -16.88
C ALA A 128 -1.64 22.08 -17.21
N ALA A 129 -2.30 21.00 -16.81
CA ALA A 129 -1.85 19.63 -17.11
C ALA A 129 -1.79 19.42 -18.62
N ALA A 130 -0.86 18.59 -19.07
CA ALA A 130 -0.81 18.17 -20.45
C ALA A 130 -2.11 17.40 -20.79
N GLY A 131 -2.76 17.75 -21.87
CA GLY A 131 -3.90 16.98 -22.37
C GLY A 131 -3.51 15.52 -22.71
N PRO A 132 -4.52 14.66 -22.93
CA PRO A 132 -4.25 13.26 -23.25
C PRO A 132 -3.37 13.15 -24.51
N PRO A 133 -2.45 12.16 -24.59
CA PRO A 133 -1.62 11.95 -25.76
C PRO A 133 -2.44 11.60 -26.99
N ALA A 134 -1.87 11.82 -28.18
CA ALA A 134 -2.49 11.41 -29.42
C ALA A 134 -2.77 9.88 -29.40
N PRO A 135 -3.85 9.43 -30.07
CA PRO A 135 -4.17 8.01 -30.14
C PRO A 135 -3.07 7.22 -30.87
N LEU A 136 -2.72 6.06 -30.33
CA LEU A 136 -1.81 5.11 -30.97
C LEU A 136 -2.46 4.54 -32.25
N PRO A 137 -1.66 4.04 -33.20
CA PRO A 137 -2.19 3.30 -34.34
C PRO A 137 -3.02 2.09 -33.90
N ALA A 138 -4.11 1.80 -34.60
CA ALA A 138 -4.93 0.63 -34.32
C ALA A 138 -4.13 -0.68 -34.44
N GLY A 139 -4.43 -1.63 -33.57
CA GLY A 139 -3.95 -3.00 -33.67
C GLY A 139 -4.57 -3.75 -34.85
N PRO A 140 -4.01 -4.89 -35.23
CA PRO A 140 -4.53 -5.69 -36.36
C PRO A 140 -5.88 -6.35 -36.03
N VAL A 141 -6.21 -6.48 -34.75
CA VAL A 141 -7.46 -7.08 -34.28
C VAL A 141 -8.01 -6.21 -33.13
N ASP A 142 -9.34 -6.09 -33.09
CA ASP A 142 -10.07 -5.39 -32.04
C ASP A 142 -10.77 -6.42 -31.12
N PRO A 143 -10.21 -6.71 -29.94
CA PRO A 143 -10.75 -7.74 -29.04
C PRO A 143 -12.05 -7.34 -28.35
N GLY A 144 -12.38 -6.04 -28.29
CA GLY A 144 -13.60 -5.55 -27.67
C GLY A 144 -14.87 -5.74 -28.50
N LYS A 145 -14.75 -6.26 -29.74
CA LYS A 145 -15.91 -6.58 -30.55
C LYS A 145 -16.61 -7.85 -30.06
N PRO A 146 -17.93 -7.83 -29.87
CA PRO A 146 -18.68 -9.02 -29.52
C PRO A 146 -18.42 -10.18 -30.49
N GLY A 147 -18.43 -11.39 -29.98
CA GLY A 147 -18.42 -12.60 -30.79
C GLY A 147 -19.81 -12.92 -31.34
N HIS A 148 -19.96 -14.08 -31.96
CA HIS A 148 -21.18 -14.48 -32.66
C HIS A 148 -22.13 -15.33 -31.80
N TYR A 149 -21.72 -15.75 -30.60
CA TYR A 149 -22.56 -16.59 -29.75
C TYR A 149 -23.60 -15.76 -28.99
N ARG A 150 -24.81 -16.27 -28.91
CA ARG A 150 -25.81 -15.79 -27.95
C ARG A 150 -25.39 -16.27 -26.54
N THR A 151 -25.87 -15.56 -25.53
CA THR A 151 -25.48 -15.85 -24.16
C THR A 151 -26.69 -16.09 -23.27
N THR A 152 -26.50 -16.94 -22.24
CA THR A 152 -27.44 -17.13 -21.14
C THR A 152 -26.80 -16.66 -19.85
N THR A 153 -27.63 -16.24 -18.88
CA THR A 153 -27.17 -15.74 -17.56
C THR A 153 -27.99 -16.42 -16.47
N GLY A 154 -27.35 -16.85 -15.41
CA GLY A 154 -28.00 -17.38 -14.23
C GLY A 154 -27.05 -17.41 -13.03
N GLU A 155 -27.52 -17.86 -11.92
CA GLU A 155 -26.76 -17.83 -10.65
C GLU A 155 -26.78 -19.19 -9.97
N TYR A 156 -25.80 -19.40 -9.10
CA TYR A 156 -25.81 -20.49 -8.13
C TYR A 156 -25.38 -20.03 -6.77
N ARG A 157 -25.85 -20.75 -5.77
CA ARG A 157 -25.41 -20.61 -4.37
C ARG A 157 -25.13 -21.99 -3.82
N LEU A 158 -23.94 -22.13 -3.22
CA LEU A 158 -23.52 -23.35 -2.50
C LEU A 158 -23.52 -23.08 -1.01
N LYS A 159 -23.24 -24.14 -0.23
CA LYS A 159 -23.08 -24.02 1.22
C LYS A 159 -21.85 -23.12 1.51
N SER A 160 -22.04 -22.16 2.42
CA SER A 160 -20.96 -21.31 2.90
C SER A 160 -19.82 -22.11 3.53
N VAL A 161 -18.62 -21.60 3.46
CA VAL A 161 -17.38 -22.24 3.91
C VAL A 161 -16.73 -21.45 5.03
N ARG A 162 -16.05 -22.14 5.95
CA ARG A 162 -15.16 -21.52 6.92
C ARG A 162 -13.75 -21.49 6.35
N LEU A 163 -13.14 -20.32 6.34
CA LEU A 163 -11.76 -20.15 5.91
C LEU A 163 -10.84 -19.97 7.14
N PRO A 164 -9.59 -20.40 7.09
CA PRO A 164 -8.63 -20.17 8.16
C PRO A 164 -8.51 -18.68 8.50
N GLY A 165 -8.52 -18.34 9.78
CA GLY A 165 -8.44 -16.93 10.25
C GLY A 165 -9.73 -16.14 10.17
N PHE A 166 -10.85 -16.73 9.72
CA PHE A 166 -12.15 -16.05 9.61
C PHE A 166 -13.16 -16.68 10.57
N SER A 167 -13.74 -15.86 11.44
CA SER A 167 -14.69 -16.33 12.47
C SER A 167 -16.06 -16.65 11.89
N VAL A 168 -16.48 -15.93 10.85
CA VAL A 168 -17.80 -16.08 10.21
C VAL A 168 -17.66 -16.79 8.86
N PRO A 169 -18.58 -17.73 8.51
CA PRO A 169 -18.56 -18.39 7.22
C PRO A 169 -18.67 -17.42 6.04
N VAL A 170 -17.91 -17.72 4.99
CA VAL A 170 -17.90 -16.97 3.72
C VAL A 170 -18.89 -17.62 2.76
N GLU A 171 -19.67 -16.83 2.06
CA GLU A 171 -20.61 -17.28 1.06
C GLU A 171 -19.94 -17.90 -0.17
N MET A 172 -20.62 -18.85 -0.80
CA MET A 172 -20.23 -19.49 -2.07
C MET A 172 -21.29 -19.18 -3.13
N SER A 173 -21.42 -17.91 -3.51
CA SER A 173 -22.40 -17.43 -4.50
C SER A 173 -21.69 -16.96 -5.76
N ALA A 174 -22.34 -17.14 -6.92
CA ALA A 174 -21.78 -16.71 -8.19
C ALA A 174 -22.84 -16.45 -9.25
N VAL A 175 -22.53 -15.53 -10.17
CA VAL A 175 -23.25 -15.34 -11.43
C VAL A 175 -22.46 -15.95 -12.59
N VAL A 176 -23.15 -16.69 -13.44
CA VAL A 176 -22.60 -17.39 -14.60
C VAL A 176 -23.18 -16.78 -15.88
N VAL A 177 -22.31 -16.49 -16.86
CA VAL A 177 -22.72 -16.15 -18.21
C VAL A 177 -22.01 -17.11 -19.18
N ALA A 178 -22.80 -17.81 -20.00
CA ALA A 178 -22.28 -18.84 -20.90
C ALA A 178 -22.83 -18.68 -22.32
N PRO A 179 -22.06 -19.10 -23.34
CA PRO A 179 -22.55 -19.13 -24.69
C PRO A 179 -23.61 -20.21 -24.89
N THR A 180 -24.58 -19.98 -25.77
CA THR A 180 -25.60 -20.94 -26.15
C THR A 180 -25.37 -21.44 -27.56
N GLY A 181 -25.86 -22.67 -27.87
CA GLY A 181 -25.74 -23.27 -29.21
C GLY A 181 -24.31 -23.68 -29.58
N VAL A 182 -23.49 -23.95 -28.56
CA VAL A 182 -22.08 -24.30 -28.74
C VAL A 182 -21.85 -25.74 -28.40
N THR A 183 -21.06 -26.44 -29.17
CA THR A 183 -20.64 -27.82 -28.91
C THR A 183 -19.22 -27.88 -28.37
N GLY A 184 -18.95 -28.90 -27.52
CA GLY A 184 -17.64 -29.18 -26.92
C GLY A 184 -17.26 -28.28 -25.75
N PRO A 185 -16.13 -28.59 -25.08
CA PRO A 185 -15.64 -27.86 -23.92
C PRO A 185 -15.21 -26.43 -24.26
N ARG A 186 -15.44 -25.48 -23.33
CA ARG A 186 -15.09 -24.07 -23.49
C ARG A 186 -14.19 -23.59 -22.35
N PRO A 187 -13.23 -22.70 -22.63
CA PRO A 187 -12.40 -22.13 -21.60
C PRO A 187 -13.24 -21.47 -20.52
N LEU A 188 -12.75 -21.48 -19.28
CA LEU A 188 -13.40 -20.85 -18.14
C LEU A 188 -12.71 -19.50 -17.81
N ALA A 189 -13.51 -18.46 -17.64
CA ALA A 189 -13.05 -17.18 -17.10
C ALA A 189 -13.73 -16.92 -15.76
N LEU A 190 -12.95 -16.81 -14.68
CA LEU A 190 -13.42 -16.54 -13.32
C LEU A 190 -13.09 -15.12 -12.91
N PHE A 191 -14.10 -14.38 -12.43
CA PHE A 191 -14.01 -13.02 -11.93
C PHE A 191 -14.12 -13.00 -10.41
N LEU A 192 -13.35 -12.13 -9.77
CA LEU A 192 -13.42 -11.83 -8.35
C LEU A 192 -13.40 -10.33 -8.13
N HIS A 193 -14.40 -9.82 -7.41
CA HIS A 193 -14.46 -8.41 -7.02
C HIS A 193 -13.49 -8.10 -5.87
N GLY A 194 -13.19 -6.82 -5.70
CA GLY A 194 -12.36 -6.28 -4.63
C GLY A 194 -13.14 -5.97 -3.36
N ARG A 195 -12.54 -5.11 -2.53
CA ARG A 195 -13.19 -4.63 -1.31
C ARG A 195 -14.21 -3.56 -1.64
N HIS A 196 -15.37 -3.69 -1.02
CA HIS A 196 -16.45 -2.71 -1.02
C HIS A 196 -17.28 -2.95 0.25
N ALA A 197 -18.18 -2.04 0.59
CA ALA A 197 -19.21 -2.31 1.59
C ALA A 197 -19.93 -3.64 1.26
N THR A 198 -20.34 -4.36 2.29
CA THR A 198 -20.89 -5.71 2.15
C THR A 198 -22.42 -5.73 2.13
N CYS A 199 -23.03 -4.78 2.84
CA CYS A 199 -24.47 -4.71 3.04
C CYS A 199 -24.99 -3.29 2.80
N TYR A 200 -26.23 -3.17 2.35
CA TYR A 200 -26.93 -1.89 2.16
C TYR A 200 -28.37 -1.96 2.63
N THR A 201 -28.97 -0.82 3.01
CA THR A 201 -30.37 -0.70 3.37
C THR A 201 -31.19 -0.41 2.10
N PRO A 202 -32.12 -1.30 1.67
CA PRO A 202 -32.99 -1.00 0.54
C PRO A 202 -33.88 0.21 0.84
N HIS A 203 -34.01 1.13 -0.12
CA HIS A 203 -34.83 2.35 0.00
C HIS A 203 -34.43 3.31 1.14
N GLY A 204 -33.24 3.18 1.69
CA GLY A 204 -32.62 4.16 2.60
C GLY A 204 -32.06 5.34 1.83
N ASP A 205 -31.78 6.44 2.54
CA ASP A 205 -31.04 7.56 1.97
C ASP A 205 -29.69 7.06 1.43
N ASP A 206 -29.22 7.61 0.31
CA ASP A 206 -27.93 7.29 -0.29
C ASP A 206 -26.84 7.40 0.77
N GLY A 207 -26.22 6.25 1.12
CA GLY A 207 -25.09 6.23 2.03
C GLY A 207 -25.17 5.26 3.22
N GLN A 208 -26.25 4.50 3.41
CA GLN A 208 -26.32 3.48 4.48
C GLN A 208 -25.78 2.11 4.04
N ALA A 209 -24.55 2.11 3.51
CA ALA A 209 -23.80 0.88 3.27
C ALA A 209 -22.87 0.58 4.46
N SER A 210 -22.68 -0.70 4.78
CA SER A 210 -21.85 -1.14 5.90
C SER A 210 -20.90 -2.27 5.52
N GLY A 211 -19.79 -2.42 6.26
CA GLY A 211 -18.88 -3.55 6.17
C GLY A 211 -19.27 -4.75 7.03
N ALA A 212 -20.50 -4.81 7.56
CA ALA A 212 -20.94 -5.90 8.41
C ALA A 212 -21.08 -7.21 7.63
N TRP A 213 -20.79 -8.35 8.26
CA TRP A 213 -21.04 -9.68 7.72
C TRP A 213 -21.36 -10.67 8.84
N PRO A 214 -22.42 -11.51 8.76
CA PRO A 214 -23.51 -11.45 7.76
C PRO A 214 -24.26 -10.12 7.80
N CYS A 215 -25.02 -9.84 6.75
CA CYS A 215 -25.84 -8.62 6.73
C CYS A 215 -26.86 -8.60 7.88
N PRO A 216 -26.95 -7.49 8.64
CA PRO A 216 -27.95 -7.31 9.68
C PRO A 216 -29.38 -7.40 9.15
N ALA A 217 -30.34 -7.68 10.05
CA ALA A 217 -31.75 -7.71 9.69
C ALA A 217 -32.17 -6.36 9.06
N GLY A 218 -32.94 -6.42 7.97
CA GLY A 218 -33.37 -5.24 7.21
C GLY A 218 -32.37 -4.74 6.17
N THR A 219 -31.17 -5.32 6.07
CA THR A 219 -30.19 -4.99 5.04
C THR A 219 -30.00 -6.16 4.07
N LEU A 220 -29.49 -5.85 2.87
CA LEU A 220 -29.20 -6.82 1.81
C LEU A 220 -27.71 -6.83 1.44
N PRO A 221 -27.16 -7.99 1.03
CA PRO A 221 -25.79 -8.04 0.52
C PRO A 221 -25.65 -7.24 -0.78
N ILE A 222 -24.60 -6.43 -0.89
CA ILE A 222 -24.26 -5.73 -2.13
C ILE A 222 -23.78 -6.78 -3.14
N PRO A 223 -24.39 -6.82 -4.35
CA PRO A 223 -24.10 -7.86 -5.32
C PRO A 223 -22.85 -7.55 -6.16
N SER A 224 -21.72 -7.17 -5.55
CA SER A 224 -20.49 -6.74 -6.21
C SER A 224 -19.99 -7.69 -7.29
N HIS A 225 -20.23 -9.00 -7.15
CA HIS A 225 -19.90 -10.01 -8.15
C HIS A 225 -20.71 -9.88 -9.45
N ARG A 226 -21.82 -9.16 -9.48
CA ARG A 226 -22.60 -8.90 -10.70
C ARG A 226 -22.07 -7.72 -11.52
N GLY A 227 -21.19 -6.94 -10.96
CA GLY A 227 -20.62 -5.74 -11.58
C GLY A 227 -19.82 -5.99 -12.85
N TYR A 228 -19.49 -7.24 -13.18
CA TYR A 228 -18.74 -7.65 -14.37
C TYR A 228 -19.62 -8.31 -15.45
N LEU A 229 -20.93 -8.20 -15.36
CA LEU A 229 -21.86 -8.83 -16.34
C LEU A 229 -21.59 -8.38 -17.79
N ARG A 230 -21.16 -7.14 -18.00
CA ARG A 230 -20.76 -6.64 -19.33
C ARG A 230 -19.58 -7.40 -19.89
N ASP A 231 -18.53 -7.57 -19.08
CA ASP A 231 -17.30 -8.29 -19.43
C ASP A 231 -17.58 -9.76 -19.67
N GLN A 232 -18.37 -10.37 -18.77
CA GLN A 232 -18.79 -11.76 -18.89
C GLN A 232 -19.58 -12.00 -20.19
N ARG A 233 -20.52 -11.09 -20.55
CA ARG A 233 -21.27 -11.21 -21.81
C ARG A 233 -20.37 -11.07 -23.04
N LEU A 234 -19.39 -10.16 -23.01
CA LEU A 234 -18.43 -10.02 -24.09
C LEU A 234 -17.63 -11.32 -24.27
N LEU A 235 -17.04 -11.86 -23.21
CA LEU A 235 -16.28 -13.10 -23.26
C LEU A 235 -17.15 -14.30 -23.64
N ALA A 236 -18.37 -14.40 -23.12
CA ALA A 236 -19.29 -15.47 -23.46
C ALA A 236 -19.72 -15.40 -24.93
N SER A 237 -19.96 -14.21 -25.47
CA SER A 237 -20.22 -14.05 -26.92
C SER A 237 -19.04 -14.51 -27.80
N GLN A 238 -17.82 -14.50 -27.26
CA GLN A 238 -16.58 -14.98 -27.88
C GLN A 238 -16.30 -16.48 -27.59
N GLY A 239 -17.18 -17.14 -26.82
CA GLY A 239 -17.14 -18.61 -26.63
C GLY A 239 -16.53 -19.05 -25.29
N TYR A 240 -16.38 -18.18 -24.29
CA TYR A 240 -15.94 -18.54 -22.94
C TYR A 240 -17.14 -18.87 -22.05
N VAL A 241 -17.00 -19.84 -21.16
CA VAL A 241 -17.86 -19.91 -19.98
C VAL A 241 -17.29 -18.96 -18.94
N THR A 242 -18.14 -18.12 -18.36
CA THR A 242 -17.70 -17.14 -17.38
C THR A 242 -18.43 -17.29 -16.06
N VAL A 243 -17.75 -17.09 -14.96
CA VAL A 243 -18.28 -17.11 -13.60
C VAL A 243 -17.72 -15.96 -12.80
N SER A 244 -18.55 -15.21 -12.10
CA SER A 244 -18.12 -14.17 -11.18
C SER A 244 -18.61 -14.51 -9.78
N ILE A 245 -17.68 -14.61 -8.83
CA ILE A 245 -17.91 -15.11 -7.46
C ILE A 245 -17.97 -13.97 -6.46
N SER A 246 -18.81 -14.14 -5.43
CA SER A 246 -18.94 -13.20 -4.31
C SER A 246 -17.86 -13.44 -3.26
N ALA A 247 -17.35 -12.36 -2.66
CA ALA A 247 -16.38 -12.37 -1.58
C ALA A 247 -16.74 -11.38 -0.45
N ASN A 248 -18.03 -11.05 -0.28
CA ASN A 248 -18.49 -10.15 0.77
C ASN A 248 -18.11 -10.65 2.17
N GLY A 249 -18.24 -11.97 2.40
CA GLY A 249 -17.88 -12.57 3.68
C GLY A 249 -16.38 -12.47 3.99
N ILE A 250 -15.51 -12.34 2.96
CA ILE A 250 -14.11 -12.00 3.17
C ILE A 250 -13.97 -10.51 3.46
N ASN A 251 -14.60 -9.65 2.66
CA ASN A 251 -14.53 -8.19 2.80
C ASN A 251 -14.94 -7.70 4.22
N GLY A 252 -15.96 -8.34 4.81
CA GLY A 252 -16.42 -8.00 6.18
C GLY A 252 -15.46 -8.42 7.29
N GLN A 253 -14.40 -9.18 7.00
CA GLN A 253 -13.50 -9.76 8.01
C GLN A 253 -12.01 -9.58 7.69
N ASP A 254 -11.64 -9.15 6.49
CA ASP A 254 -10.25 -9.15 6.00
C ASP A 254 -9.33 -8.13 6.68
N TRP A 255 -9.87 -7.20 7.45
CA TRP A 255 -9.12 -6.27 8.28
C TRP A 255 -8.31 -6.97 9.39
N GLN A 256 -8.66 -8.22 9.75
CA GLN A 256 -7.94 -9.04 10.72
C GLN A 256 -6.78 -9.83 10.10
N ALA A 257 -6.75 -9.93 8.76
CA ALA A 257 -5.75 -10.73 8.06
C ALA A 257 -4.50 -9.90 7.73
N GLU A 258 -3.31 -10.40 8.08
CA GLU A 258 -2.03 -9.72 7.81
C GLU A 258 -1.81 -9.43 6.31
N ASP A 259 -2.36 -10.29 5.44
CA ASP A 259 -2.26 -10.16 3.98
C ASP A 259 -3.50 -9.50 3.34
N GLY A 260 -4.31 -8.77 4.12
CA GLY A 260 -5.54 -8.15 3.64
C GLY A 260 -6.56 -9.15 3.08
N GLY A 261 -6.46 -10.44 3.45
CA GLY A 261 -7.35 -11.52 3.01
C GLY A 261 -6.99 -12.13 1.65
N ALA A 262 -5.77 -11.93 1.13
CA ALA A 262 -5.32 -12.50 -0.14
C ALA A 262 -5.34 -14.04 -0.14
N GLN A 263 -4.90 -14.67 0.96
CA GLN A 263 -4.93 -16.13 1.11
C GLN A 263 -6.36 -16.67 1.16
N ALA A 264 -7.26 -15.97 1.86
CA ALA A 264 -8.68 -16.34 1.92
C ALA A 264 -9.35 -16.27 0.55
N ARG A 265 -9.09 -15.20 -0.21
CA ARG A 265 -9.56 -15.05 -1.61
C ARG A 265 -9.00 -16.14 -2.52
N SER A 266 -7.73 -16.48 -2.38
CA SER A 266 -7.12 -17.62 -3.09
C SER A 266 -7.82 -18.93 -2.78
N SER A 267 -8.09 -19.20 -1.49
CA SER A 267 -8.81 -20.42 -1.07
C SER A 267 -10.22 -20.47 -1.65
N LEU A 268 -10.96 -19.36 -1.60
CA LEU A 268 -12.32 -19.25 -2.15
C LEU A 268 -12.33 -19.51 -3.68
N ILE A 269 -11.42 -18.93 -4.44
CA ILE A 269 -11.27 -19.17 -5.88
C ILE A 269 -11.02 -20.64 -6.14
N ARG A 270 -10.10 -21.27 -5.43
CA ARG A 270 -9.74 -22.68 -5.63
C ARG A 270 -10.85 -23.64 -5.21
N LEU A 271 -11.66 -23.28 -4.21
CA LEU A 271 -12.88 -24.02 -3.86
C LEU A 271 -13.90 -23.98 -5.02
N HIS A 272 -14.16 -22.80 -5.61
CA HIS A 272 -15.02 -22.71 -6.79
C HIS A 272 -14.45 -23.50 -7.98
N LEU A 273 -13.14 -23.39 -8.27
CA LEU A 273 -12.50 -24.14 -9.34
C LEU A 273 -12.57 -25.66 -9.11
N GLY A 274 -12.48 -26.12 -7.85
CA GLY A 274 -12.69 -27.50 -7.47
C GLY A 274 -14.10 -28.00 -7.85
N HIS A 275 -15.13 -27.24 -7.47
CA HIS A 275 -16.51 -27.55 -7.88
C HIS A 275 -16.68 -27.55 -9.41
N TRP A 276 -16.11 -26.57 -10.11
CA TRP A 276 -16.18 -26.54 -11.57
C TRP A 276 -15.48 -27.73 -12.22
N ALA A 277 -14.38 -28.22 -11.63
CA ALA A 277 -13.69 -29.42 -12.09
C ALA A 277 -14.53 -30.69 -11.87
N ASP A 278 -15.20 -30.80 -10.72
CA ASP A 278 -16.10 -31.91 -10.42
C ASP A 278 -17.33 -31.90 -11.36
N TRP A 279 -17.94 -30.73 -11.59
CA TRP A 279 -19.08 -30.58 -12.50
C TRP A 279 -18.71 -30.86 -13.96
N ALA A 280 -17.49 -30.52 -14.37
CA ALA A 280 -17.01 -30.88 -15.71
C ALA A 280 -16.89 -32.41 -15.92
N GLN A 281 -16.68 -33.15 -14.84
CA GLN A 281 -16.66 -34.63 -14.84
C GLN A 281 -18.04 -35.23 -14.61
N ASN A 282 -18.86 -34.62 -13.72
CA ASN A 282 -20.17 -35.09 -13.29
C ASN A 282 -21.25 -33.98 -13.46
N PRO A 283 -21.68 -33.67 -14.70
CA PRO A 283 -22.60 -32.55 -14.94
C PRO A 283 -23.94 -32.65 -14.21
N ARG A 284 -24.39 -33.87 -13.84
CA ARG A 284 -25.66 -34.08 -13.10
C ARG A 284 -25.64 -33.47 -11.71
N GLN A 285 -24.48 -33.26 -11.13
CA GLN A 285 -24.30 -32.64 -9.80
C GLN A 285 -24.22 -31.11 -9.87
N ALA A 286 -24.09 -30.57 -11.07
CA ALA A 286 -23.97 -29.12 -11.27
C ALA A 286 -25.29 -28.39 -11.05
N PRO A 287 -25.25 -27.13 -10.60
CA PRO A 287 -26.38 -26.23 -10.57
C PRO A 287 -27.01 -26.10 -11.96
N PRO A 288 -28.32 -25.78 -12.08
CA PRO A 288 -29.02 -25.73 -13.38
C PRO A 288 -28.25 -24.90 -14.43
N ILE A 289 -27.88 -23.66 -14.10
CA ILE A 289 -27.17 -22.78 -15.05
C ILE A 289 -25.83 -23.36 -15.54
N VAL A 290 -25.11 -24.09 -14.70
CA VAL A 290 -23.84 -24.74 -15.06
C VAL A 290 -24.07 -25.99 -15.90
N ARG A 291 -25.15 -26.73 -15.61
CA ARG A 291 -25.55 -27.92 -16.38
C ARG A 291 -26.04 -27.58 -17.79
N GLU A 292 -26.68 -26.42 -17.94
CA GLU A 292 -27.17 -25.90 -19.22
C GLU A 292 -26.06 -25.26 -20.07
N ALA A 293 -24.99 -24.82 -19.42
CA ALA A 293 -23.82 -24.25 -20.06
C ALA A 293 -22.98 -25.32 -20.78
N PRO A 294 -22.17 -24.97 -21.78
CA PRO A 294 -21.15 -25.85 -22.31
C PRO A 294 -20.18 -26.27 -21.19
N ARG A 295 -19.70 -27.52 -21.27
CA ARG A 295 -18.73 -28.03 -20.31
C ARG A 295 -17.50 -27.10 -20.22
N ALA A 296 -17.11 -26.72 -19.02
CA ALA A 296 -15.91 -25.92 -18.80
C ALA A 296 -14.64 -26.75 -19.09
N ASP A 297 -13.70 -26.17 -19.78
CA ASP A 297 -12.35 -26.69 -19.99
C ASP A 297 -11.40 -26.13 -18.94
N LEU A 298 -11.21 -26.89 -17.87
CA LEU A 298 -10.35 -26.48 -16.75
C LEU A 298 -8.85 -26.50 -17.09
N SER A 299 -8.47 -27.01 -18.28
CA SER A 299 -7.08 -26.87 -18.76
C SER A 299 -6.78 -25.46 -19.33
N ARG A 300 -7.81 -24.60 -19.43
CA ARG A 300 -7.71 -23.25 -19.99
C ARG A 300 -8.53 -22.28 -19.14
N VAL A 301 -7.98 -21.89 -17.98
CA VAL A 301 -8.63 -20.98 -17.03
C VAL A 301 -7.98 -19.60 -17.09
N LEU A 302 -8.80 -18.55 -17.21
CA LEU A 302 -8.42 -17.17 -17.00
C LEU A 302 -8.97 -16.70 -15.65
N LEU A 303 -8.15 -16.10 -14.83
CA LEU A 303 -8.60 -15.45 -13.61
C LEU A 303 -8.59 -13.93 -13.80
N ILE A 304 -9.66 -13.26 -13.42
CA ILE A 304 -9.80 -11.81 -13.49
C ILE A 304 -10.16 -11.30 -12.09
N GLY A 305 -9.39 -10.37 -11.57
CA GLY A 305 -9.66 -9.80 -10.26
C GLY A 305 -9.51 -8.29 -10.25
N HIS A 306 -10.31 -7.62 -9.43
CA HIS A 306 -10.33 -6.18 -9.28
C HIS A 306 -9.93 -5.83 -7.84
N SER A 307 -9.02 -4.85 -7.66
CA SER A 307 -8.59 -4.38 -6.35
C SER A 307 -7.98 -5.54 -5.53
N ARG A 308 -8.42 -5.78 -4.29
CA ARG A 308 -8.07 -6.98 -3.50
C ARG A 308 -8.43 -8.29 -4.19
N GLY A 309 -9.44 -8.28 -5.06
CA GLY A 309 -9.74 -9.43 -5.93
C GLY A 309 -8.62 -9.70 -6.93
N GLY A 310 -7.94 -8.65 -7.44
CA GLY A 310 -6.75 -8.77 -8.30
C GLY A 310 -5.61 -9.46 -7.57
N GLU A 311 -5.34 -9.08 -6.35
CA GLU A 311 -4.39 -9.77 -5.48
C GLU A 311 -4.80 -11.22 -5.22
N GLY A 312 -6.10 -11.45 -4.92
CA GLY A 312 -6.64 -12.78 -4.67
C GLY A 312 -6.47 -13.75 -5.85
N VAL A 313 -6.72 -13.30 -7.10
CA VAL A 313 -6.52 -14.15 -8.29
C VAL A 313 -5.04 -14.41 -8.58
N ASN A 314 -4.17 -13.42 -8.34
CA ASN A 314 -2.73 -13.64 -8.43
C ASN A 314 -2.27 -14.69 -7.40
N ARG A 315 -2.74 -14.57 -6.15
CA ARG A 315 -2.44 -15.53 -5.09
C ARG A 315 -2.99 -16.93 -5.42
N ALA A 316 -4.19 -17.05 -5.98
CA ALA A 316 -4.75 -18.32 -6.41
C ALA A 316 -3.93 -18.98 -7.53
N ALA A 317 -3.36 -18.19 -8.42
CA ALA A 317 -2.44 -18.69 -9.44
C ALA A 317 -1.14 -19.22 -8.80
N LEU A 318 -0.57 -18.50 -7.82
CA LEU A 318 0.60 -18.94 -7.06
C LEU A 318 0.30 -20.26 -6.33
N ASP A 319 -0.76 -20.30 -5.55
CA ASP A 319 -1.13 -21.42 -4.68
C ASP A 319 -1.57 -22.67 -5.47
N SER A 320 -2.01 -22.50 -6.73
CA SER A 320 -2.29 -23.60 -7.63
C SER A 320 -1.02 -24.29 -8.15
N LEU A 321 0.09 -23.54 -8.27
CA LEU A 321 1.39 -24.07 -8.68
C LEU A 321 2.24 -24.53 -7.49
N TYR A 322 2.18 -23.79 -6.41
CA TYR A 322 3.01 -23.96 -5.22
C TYR A 322 2.11 -23.92 -3.98
N PRO A 323 1.58 -25.07 -3.51
CA PRO A 323 0.59 -25.12 -2.42
C PRO A 323 1.07 -24.42 -1.15
N PRO A 324 0.21 -23.66 -0.47
CA PRO A 324 0.54 -23.00 0.79
C PRO A 324 0.64 -24.00 1.95
N PRO A 325 1.10 -23.58 3.14
CA PRO A 325 1.00 -24.37 4.36
C PRO A 325 -0.46 -24.77 4.64
N ALA A 326 -0.71 -26.04 4.99
CA ALA A 326 -2.06 -26.57 5.15
C ALA A 326 -2.91 -25.81 6.19
N ALA A 327 -2.27 -25.26 7.23
CA ALA A 327 -2.96 -24.49 8.27
C ALA A 327 -3.48 -23.12 7.77
N GLN A 328 -2.91 -22.60 6.68
CA GLN A 328 -3.30 -21.32 6.08
C GLN A 328 -4.26 -21.53 4.89
N ASP A 329 -4.40 -22.75 4.40
CA ASP A 329 -5.17 -23.06 3.19
C ASP A 329 -6.58 -23.51 3.51
N GLY A 330 -7.57 -22.82 2.97
CA GLY A 330 -8.97 -23.26 3.01
C GLY A 330 -9.31 -24.27 1.90
N TYR A 331 -8.40 -24.56 0.96
CA TYR A 331 -8.58 -25.55 -0.09
C TYR A 331 -7.64 -26.74 0.11
N HIS A 332 -8.20 -27.91 0.34
CA HIS A 332 -7.44 -29.16 0.57
C HIS A 332 -7.59 -30.18 -0.56
N GLY A 333 -8.25 -29.80 -1.65
CA GLY A 333 -8.47 -30.65 -2.81
C GLY A 333 -7.26 -30.75 -3.73
N LYS A 334 -7.33 -31.66 -4.69
CA LYS A 334 -6.33 -31.78 -5.77
C LYS A 334 -6.57 -30.67 -6.79
N VAL A 335 -5.50 -29.97 -7.18
CA VAL A 335 -5.54 -29.02 -8.32
C VAL A 335 -5.71 -29.81 -9.62
N SER A 336 -6.87 -29.64 -10.27
CA SER A 336 -7.27 -30.28 -11.52
C SER A 336 -7.62 -29.25 -12.61
N TRP A 337 -6.96 -28.09 -12.56
CA TRP A 337 -7.07 -27.01 -13.52
C TRP A 337 -5.69 -26.47 -13.88
N HIS A 338 -5.66 -25.73 -15.00
CA HIS A 338 -4.47 -24.96 -15.40
C HIS A 338 -4.85 -23.48 -15.62
N ILE A 339 -4.18 -22.58 -14.91
CA ILE A 339 -4.38 -21.14 -15.06
C ILE A 339 -3.49 -20.66 -16.21
N SER A 340 -4.12 -20.30 -17.32
CA SER A 340 -3.47 -19.84 -18.54
C SER A 340 -3.03 -18.37 -18.46
N GLY A 341 -3.63 -17.60 -17.55
CA GLY A 341 -3.27 -16.20 -17.31
C GLY A 341 -4.14 -15.54 -16.25
N THR A 342 -3.71 -14.36 -15.83
CA THR A 342 -4.43 -13.50 -14.88
C THR A 342 -4.63 -12.11 -15.44
N VAL A 343 -5.73 -11.44 -15.05
CA VAL A 343 -5.99 -10.01 -15.27
C VAL A 343 -6.21 -9.38 -13.90
N LEU A 344 -5.42 -8.37 -13.58
CA LEU A 344 -5.36 -7.69 -12.30
C LEU A 344 -5.76 -6.23 -12.53
N ILE A 345 -6.96 -5.82 -12.13
CA ILE A 345 -7.49 -4.47 -12.36
C ILE A 345 -7.30 -3.65 -11.09
N GLY A 346 -6.53 -2.56 -11.14
CA GLY A 346 -6.21 -1.72 -9.99
C GLY A 346 -5.80 -2.55 -8.74
N PRO A 347 -4.90 -3.55 -8.84
CA PRO A 347 -4.73 -4.52 -7.77
C PRO A 347 -3.95 -3.95 -6.60
N THR A 348 -4.32 -4.35 -5.38
CA THR A 348 -3.48 -4.24 -4.18
C THR A 348 -2.33 -5.25 -4.20
N VAL A 349 -1.34 -5.05 -3.33
CA VAL A 349 -0.12 -5.88 -3.26
C VAL A 349 0.27 -6.15 -1.79
N PHE A 350 -0.71 -6.35 -0.91
CA PHE A 350 -0.47 -6.60 0.51
C PHE A 350 0.31 -7.90 0.78
N GLY A 351 0.12 -8.93 -0.04
CA GLY A 351 0.81 -10.22 0.08
C GLY A 351 2.19 -10.27 -0.58
N GLN A 352 2.59 -9.26 -1.35
CA GLN A 352 3.92 -9.11 -1.98
C GLN A 352 4.42 -10.36 -2.75
N ASN A 353 3.53 -11.04 -3.47
CA ASN A 353 3.83 -12.35 -4.07
C ASN A 353 3.56 -12.46 -5.58
N PRO A 354 4.36 -11.80 -6.43
CA PRO A 354 4.27 -11.97 -7.88
C PRO A 354 4.43 -13.43 -8.32
N VAL A 355 3.70 -13.84 -9.37
CA VAL A 355 3.73 -15.19 -9.93
C VAL A 355 4.50 -15.17 -11.24
N PRO A 356 5.79 -15.58 -11.27
CA PRO A 356 6.66 -15.35 -12.42
C PRO A 356 6.37 -16.21 -13.65
N ASP A 357 5.63 -17.31 -13.50
CA ASP A 357 5.41 -18.29 -14.58
C ASP A 357 3.94 -18.41 -15.02
N VAL A 358 3.08 -17.47 -14.63
CA VAL A 358 1.73 -17.34 -15.16
C VAL A 358 1.63 -16.00 -15.88
N PRO A 359 1.27 -15.96 -17.17
CA PRO A 359 1.10 -14.70 -17.89
C PRO A 359 0.09 -13.78 -17.18
N SER A 360 0.36 -12.49 -17.14
CA SER A 360 -0.49 -11.53 -16.46
C SER A 360 -0.68 -10.24 -17.24
N LEU A 361 -1.86 -9.65 -17.08
CA LEU A 361 -2.16 -8.28 -17.46
C LEU A 361 -2.52 -7.50 -16.20
N THR A 362 -1.76 -6.47 -15.87
CA THR A 362 -2.08 -5.51 -14.81
C THR A 362 -2.64 -4.24 -15.44
N VAL A 363 -3.86 -3.87 -15.07
CA VAL A 363 -4.51 -2.62 -15.48
C VAL A 363 -4.31 -1.59 -14.39
N LEU A 364 -3.71 -0.47 -14.74
CA LEU A 364 -3.38 0.65 -13.84
C LEU A 364 -4.26 1.85 -14.20
N PRO A 365 -5.28 2.16 -13.41
CA PRO A 365 -6.15 3.32 -13.62
C PRO A 365 -5.39 4.61 -13.31
N GLY A 366 -5.21 5.51 -14.28
CA GLY A 366 -4.37 6.70 -14.09
C GLY A 366 -4.94 7.74 -13.11
N CYS A 367 -6.21 7.64 -12.76
CA CYS A 367 -6.92 8.46 -11.77
C CYS A 367 -7.46 7.59 -10.62
N ASP A 368 -6.72 6.56 -10.25
CA ASP A 368 -7.04 5.69 -9.13
C ASP A 368 -6.87 6.47 -7.81
N GLY A 369 -7.96 6.77 -7.14
CA GLY A 369 -7.95 7.47 -5.86
C GLY A 369 -7.97 6.50 -4.69
N ASP A 370 -8.19 5.21 -4.95
CA ASP A 370 -8.20 4.15 -3.96
C ASP A 370 -6.81 3.49 -3.86
N VAL A 371 -6.29 2.91 -4.94
CA VAL A 371 -4.92 2.36 -5.01
C VAL A 371 -4.03 3.36 -5.76
N SER A 372 -3.91 4.56 -5.22
CA SER A 372 -3.41 5.76 -5.89
C SER A 372 -1.92 5.71 -6.25
N ASP A 373 -1.12 4.93 -5.53
CA ASP A 373 0.28 4.67 -5.84
C ASP A 373 0.45 3.66 -6.99
N LEU A 374 -0.66 3.10 -7.49
CA LEU A 374 -0.72 2.09 -8.54
C LEU A 374 0.21 0.90 -8.26
N GLN A 375 0.28 0.46 -7.01
CA GLN A 375 1.19 -0.58 -6.52
C GLN A 375 1.11 -1.89 -7.32
N GLY A 376 0.06 -2.09 -8.10
CA GLY A 376 -0.09 -3.23 -9.01
C GLY A 376 1.05 -3.38 -10.02
N GLU A 377 1.84 -2.33 -10.30
CA GLU A 377 3.07 -2.43 -11.11
C GLU A 377 4.07 -3.43 -10.52
N MET A 378 4.02 -3.68 -9.23
CA MET A 378 4.86 -4.65 -8.52
C MET A 378 4.67 -6.08 -9.03
N TYR A 379 3.47 -6.44 -9.54
CA TYR A 379 3.25 -7.75 -10.18
C TYR A 379 3.97 -7.90 -11.51
N VAL A 380 4.36 -6.82 -12.15
CA VAL A 380 5.19 -6.82 -13.35
C VAL A 380 6.67 -6.72 -12.98
N ASP A 381 7.07 -5.69 -12.25
CA ASP A 381 8.45 -5.45 -11.87
C ASP A 381 9.03 -6.54 -10.97
N GLY A 382 8.23 -7.09 -10.06
CA GLY A 382 8.62 -8.15 -9.14
C GLY A 382 8.87 -9.51 -9.79
N THR A 383 8.48 -9.71 -11.06
CA THR A 383 8.77 -10.95 -11.80
C THR A 383 10.10 -10.93 -12.54
N ARG A 384 10.76 -9.76 -12.62
CA ARG A 384 12.06 -9.60 -13.31
C ARG A 384 13.11 -10.53 -12.71
N ALA A 385 13.69 -11.38 -13.54
CA ALA A 385 14.76 -12.31 -13.20
C ALA A 385 14.41 -13.34 -12.09
N VAL A 386 13.16 -13.44 -11.66
CA VAL A 386 12.75 -14.41 -10.62
C VAL A 386 12.70 -15.82 -11.19
N SER A 387 12.17 -16.00 -12.40
CA SER A 387 12.10 -17.30 -13.09
C SER A 387 12.79 -17.23 -14.47
N ALA A 388 12.48 -18.17 -15.35
CA ALA A 388 13.00 -18.23 -16.71
C ALA A 388 12.56 -17.04 -17.59
N GLY A 389 11.64 -16.20 -17.11
CA GLY A 389 11.21 -14.96 -17.77
C GLY A 389 10.43 -15.16 -19.07
N LYS A 390 9.76 -16.31 -19.23
CA LYS A 390 9.01 -16.64 -20.45
C LYS A 390 7.54 -16.27 -20.42
N ALA A 391 6.94 -16.10 -19.24
CA ALA A 391 5.60 -15.55 -19.14
C ALA A 391 5.61 -14.06 -19.50
N LEU A 392 4.58 -13.62 -20.23
CA LEU A 392 4.38 -12.19 -20.48
C LEU A 392 3.71 -11.56 -19.27
N HIS A 393 4.37 -10.61 -18.64
CA HIS A 393 3.79 -9.75 -17.61
C HIS A 393 3.64 -8.35 -18.19
N SER A 394 2.38 -7.99 -18.47
CA SER A 394 2.01 -6.72 -19.11
C SER A 394 1.44 -5.78 -18.08
N ALA A 395 1.86 -4.51 -18.11
CA ALA A 395 1.12 -3.42 -17.49
C ALA A 395 0.49 -2.55 -18.56
N VAL A 396 -0.77 -2.15 -18.36
CA VAL A 396 -1.44 -1.15 -19.16
C VAL A 396 -1.89 -0.01 -18.26
N TYR A 397 -1.44 1.20 -18.61
CA TYR A 397 -1.80 2.43 -17.92
C TYR A 397 -2.98 3.07 -18.69
N VAL A 398 -4.14 3.16 -18.02
CA VAL A 398 -5.39 3.72 -18.60
C VAL A 398 -5.54 5.16 -18.11
N ILE A 399 -5.19 6.12 -18.97
CA ILE A 399 -5.24 7.54 -18.62
C ILE A 399 -6.69 7.95 -18.36
N GLY A 400 -6.94 8.57 -17.22
CA GLY A 400 -8.24 9.12 -16.84
C GLY A 400 -9.25 8.10 -16.29
N ALA A 401 -8.89 6.81 -16.18
CA ALA A 401 -9.70 5.81 -15.48
C ALA A 401 -9.57 5.97 -13.97
N ASN A 402 -10.64 5.72 -13.21
CA ASN A 402 -10.60 5.61 -11.76
C ASN A 402 -10.60 4.15 -11.29
N HIS A 403 -10.65 3.93 -9.99
CA HIS A 403 -10.67 2.59 -9.41
C HIS A 403 -12.01 1.88 -9.64
N ASN A 404 -13.11 2.55 -9.30
CA ASN A 404 -14.41 1.92 -9.09
C ASN A 404 -15.20 1.60 -10.37
N PHE A 405 -15.01 2.38 -11.45
CA PHE A 405 -15.87 2.27 -12.64
C PHE A 405 -15.63 1.03 -13.51
N PHE A 406 -14.70 0.16 -13.16
CA PHE A 406 -14.61 -1.18 -13.77
C PHE A 406 -15.69 -2.14 -13.27
N ASN A 407 -16.43 -1.79 -12.22
CA ASN A 407 -17.51 -2.59 -11.64
C ASN A 407 -18.82 -1.79 -11.66
N THR A 408 -19.86 -2.27 -12.36
CA THR A 408 -21.14 -1.56 -12.49
C THR A 408 -21.92 -1.47 -11.19
N GLU A 409 -21.71 -2.42 -10.25
CA GLU A 409 -22.34 -2.41 -8.92
C GLU A 409 -21.65 -1.46 -7.93
N TRP A 410 -20.56 -0.81 -8.37
CA TRP A 410 -19.85 0.24 -7.62
C TRP A 410 -19.99 1.61 -8.27
N THR A 411 -20.50 1.65 -9.49
CA THR A 411 -20.58 2.88 -10.29
C THR A 411 -21.81 3.73 -9.90
N PRO A 412 -21.63 4.99 -9.48
CA PRO A 412 -22.72 5.91 -9.18
C PRO A 412 -23.72 6.02 -10.34
N GLY A 413 -25.01 6.04 -10.04
CA GLY A 413 -26.09 6.08 -11.02
C GLY A 413 -26.38 4.76 -11.75
N GLN A 414 -25.62 3.69 -11.50
CA GLN A 414 -25.84 2.34 -12.02
C GLN A 414 -26.15 1.32 -10.93
N ALA A 415 -25.59 1.51 -9.75
CA ALA A 415 -25.67 0.60 -8.61
C ALA A 415 -26.74 1.02 -7.59
N GLN A 416 -27.22 0.04 -6.80
CA GLN A 416 -28.10 0.29 -5.65
C GLN A 416 -27.37 0.89 -4.46
N ALA A 417 -26.11 0.49 -4.27
CA ALA A 417 -25.24 0.99 -3.23
C ALA A 417 -23.85 1.23 -3.86
N PRO A 418 -23.73 2.32 -4.63
CA PRO A 418 -22.49 2.64 -5.33
C PRO A 418 -21.37 2.93 -4.34
N ALA A 419 -20.14 2.72 -4.77
CA ALA A 419 -19.01 3.38 -4.16
C ALA A 419 -19.09 4.88 -4.47
N GLU A 420 -18.57 5.70 -3.58
CA GLU A 420 -18.26 7.08 -3.94
C GLU A 420 -17.19 7.08 -5.04
N ASP A 421 -17.13 8.14 -5.84
CA ASP A 421 -16.02 8.28 -6.77
C ASP A 421 -14.73 8.30 -5.94
N ASP A 422 -13.87 7.31 -6.15
CA ASP A 422 -12.58 7.13 -5.45
C ASP A 422 -11.64 8.30 -5.65
N PHE A 423 -11.85 9.08 -6.73
CA PHE A 423 -11.15 10.32 -6.94
C PHE A 423 -12.01 11.49 -6.42
N TYR A 424 -11.72 11.94 -5.22
CA TYR A 424 -12.44 13.04 -4.58
C TYR A 424 -12.46 14.30 -5.44
N ASP A 425 -13.62 14.63 -5.98
CA ASP A 425 -13.88 15.89 -6.65
C ASP A 425 -14.17 16.94 -5.57
N ASP A 426 -13.12 17.60 -5.10
CA ASP A 426 -13.24 18.74 -4.21
C ASP A 426 -13.63 19.95 -5.06
N PRO A 427 -14.85 20.51 -4.92
CA PRO A 427 -15.29 21.64 -5.73
C PRO A 427 -14.38 22.86 -5.57
N ASP A 428 -13.72 23.00 -4.43
CA ASP A 428 -12.80 24.11 -4.12
C ASP A 428 -11.37 23.84 -4.63
N ARG A 429 -11.04 22.59 -4.98
CA ARG A 429 -9.70 22.19 -5.44
C ARG A 429 -9.77 21.14 -6.53
N ARG A 430 -10.17 21.57 -7.73
CA ARG A 430 -10.26 20.69 -8.89
C ARG A 430 -8.88 20.19 -9.33
N ASP A 431 -8.76 18.88 -9.52
CA ASP A 431 -7.57 18.28 -10.11
C ASP A 431 -7.58 18.46 -11.64
N PRO A 432 -6.49 18.97 -12.26
CA PRO A 432 -6.47 19.27 -13.68
C PRO A 432 -6.44 18.03 -14.58
N VAL A 433 -6.22 16.84 -14.02
CA VAL A 433 -6.15 15.56 -14.76
C VAL A 433 -7.38 14.69 -14.51
N CYS A 434 -7.80 14.57 -13.25
CA CYS A 434 -8.71 13.54 -12.80
C CYS A 434 -10.10 14.03 -12.38
N SER A 435 -10.30 15.34 -12.13
CA SER A 435 -11.65 15.84 -11.82
C SER A 435 -12.61 15.63 -12.98
N GLN A 436 -13.87 15.39 -12.66
CA GLN A 436 -14.93 15.20 -13.64
C GLN A 436 -15.01 16.38 -14.63
N GLY A 437 -15.18 16.05 -15.92
CA GLY A 437 -15.22 17.05 -16.99
C GLY A 437 -13.87 17.54 -17.49
N THR A 438 -12.74 17.05 -16.97
CA THR A 438 -11.43 17.30 -17.58
C THR A 438 -11.26 16.48 -18.86
N ALA A 439 -10.37 16.93 -19.74
CA ALA A 439 -10.13 16.25 -21.03
C ALA A 439 -9.53 14.84 -20.89
N THR A 440 -8.99 14.51 -19.75
CA THR A 440 -8.35 13.22 -19.43
C THR A 440 -9.30 12.24 -18.78
N ARG A 441 -10.18 12.73 -17.90
CA ARG A 441 -11.07 11.88 -17.11
C ARG A 441 -12.06 11.11 -18.01
N LEU A 442 -12.14 9.81 -17.83
CA LEU A 442 -13.09 8.95 -18.52
C LEU A 442 -14.46 8.98 -17.83
N THR A 443 -15.52 8.86 -18.61
CA THR A 443 -16.85 8.54 -18.07
C THR A 443 -16.91 7.04 -17.73
N ALA A 444 -17.86 6.65 -16.88
CA ALA A 444 -18.05 5.25 -16.51
C ALA A 444 -18.19 4.32 -17.73
N ASP A 445 -19.00 4.72 -18.75
CA ASP A 445 -19.16 3.90 -19.95
C ASP A 445 -17.87 3.80 -20.78
N GLN A 446 -17.06 4.87 -20.85
CA GLN A 446 -15.77 4.85 -21.54
C GLN A 446 -14.77 3.93 -20.85
N GLU A 447 -14.77 3.95 -19.52
CA GLU A 447 -13.91 3.11 -18.70
C GLU A 447 -14.32 1.64 -18.76
N HIS A 448 -15.61 1.34 -18.64
CA HIS A 448 -16.14 -0.01 -18.85
C HIS A 448 -15.76 -0.58 -20.23
N ARG A 449 -15.84 0.24 -21.30
CA ARG A 449 -15.41 -0.22 -22.63
C ARG A 449 -13.92 -0.53 -22.68
N ALA A 450 -13.09 0.30 -22.07
CA ALA A 450 -11.66 0.08 -22.02
C ALA A 450 -11.35 -1.21 -21.25
N GLY A 451 -11.92 -1.38 -20.03
CA GLY A 451 -11.77 -2.58 -19.22
C GLY A 451 -12.14 -3.85 -19.96
N SER A 452 -13.38 -3.91 -20.47
CA SER A 452 -13.88 -5.06 -21.26
C SER A 452 -12.95 -5.41 -22.43
N THR A 453 -12.45 -4.39 -23.14
CA THR A 453 -11.60 -4.60 -24.33
C THR A 453 -10.25 -5.23 -23.95
N TYR A 454 -9.61 -4.76 -22.88
CA TYR A 454 -8.31 -5.28 -22.44
C TYR A 454 -8.42 -6.62 -21.71
N ILE A 455 -9.53 -6.89 -21.00
CA ILE A 455 -9.85 -8.22 -20.47
C ILE A 455 -9.98 -9.22 -21.64
N ALA A 456 -10.71 -8.85 -22.70
CA ALA A 456 -10.85 -9.70 -23.87
C ALA A 456 -9.53 -9.87 -24.65
N ALA A 457 -8.65 -8.86 -24.67
CA ALA A 457 -7.30 -8.99 -25.23
C ALA A 457 -6.48 -10.04 -24.46
N ALA A 458 -6.50 -10.01 -23.14
CA ALA A 458 -5.83 -10.99 -22.31
C ALA A 458 -6.39 -12.41 -22.52
N ALA A 459 -7.72 -12.56 -22.56
CA ALA A 459 -8.37 -13.83 -22.84
C ALA A 459 -7.93 -14.43 -24.18
N ARG A 460 -7.91 -13.61 -25.23
CA ARG A 460 -7.47 -14.06 -26.56
C ARG A 460 -5.99 -14.42 -26.60
N LEU A 461 -5.13 -13.64 -25.94
CA LEU A 461 -3.69 -13.91 -25.95
C LEU A 461 -3.34 -15.12 -25.06
N PHE A 462 -3.76 -15.11 -23.80
CA PHE A 462 -3.29 -16.08 -22.81
C PHE A 462 -4.02 -17.42 -22.89
N VAL A 463 -5.29 -17.42 -23.28
CA VAL A 463 -6.13 -18.62 -23.28
C VAL A 463 -6.30 -19.19 -24.68
N ALA A 464 -6.55 -18.33 -25.68
CA ALA A 464 -6.75 -18.76 -27.05
C ALA A 464 -5.46 -18.77 -27.90
N GLY A 465 -4.35 -18.21 -27.40
CA GLY A 465 -3.08 -18.16 -28.11
C GLY A 465 -3.09 -17.25 -29.36
N ASP A 466 -4.02 -16.28 -29.41
CA ASP A 466 -4.12 -15.35 -30.54
C ASP A 466 -3.05 -14.25 -30.44
N ASP A 467 -1.90 -14.52 -31.04
CA ASP A 467 -0.76 -13.58 -31.01
C ASP A 467 -1.04 -12.24 -31.74
N LYS A 468 -2.12 -12.16 -32.53
CA LYS A 468 -2.51 -10.90 -33.22
C LYS A 468 -2.92 -9.79 -32.24
N VAL A 469 -3.38 -10.13 -31.03
CA VAL A 469 -3.72 -9.13 -29.99
C VAL A 469 -2.51 -8.72 -29.16
N ARG A 470 -1.40 -9.47 -29.19
CA ARG A 470 -0.19 -9.19 -28.41
C ARG A 470 0.31 -7.74 -28.50
N PRO A 471 0.29 -7.06 -29.66
CA PRO A 471 0.76 -5.67 -29.75
C PRO A 471 -0.02 -4.65 -28.93
N LEU A 472 -1.17 -5.02 -28.38
CA LEU A 472 -1.94 -4.19 -27.43
C LEU A 472 -1.34 -4.27 -26.03
N LEU A 473 -0.64 -5.37 -25.69
CA LEU A 473 -0.23 -5.73 -24.34
C LEU A 473 1.28 -5.71 -24.10
N ASP A 474 2.09 -5.74 -25.16
CA ASP A 474 3.53 -6.01 -25.04
C ASP A 474 4.43 -4.77 -25.25
N GLY A 475 3.89 -3.56 -25.14
CA GLY A 475 4.66 -2.34 -25.39
C GLY A 475 4.85 -1.98 -26.86
N SER A 476 4.22 -2.70 -27.79
CA SER A 476 4.31 -2.40 -29.24
C SER A 476 3.62 -1.11 -29.67
N GLY A 477 2.94 -0.41 -28.74
CA GLY A 477 2.34 0.89 -29.03
C GLY A 477 1.14 0.81 -29.98
N ARG A 478 0.24 -0.13 -29.75
CA ARG A 478 -1.01 -0.28 -30.48
C ARG A 478 -2.21 -0.06 -29.58
N ARG A 479 -3.34 0.40 -30.15
CA ARG A 479 -4.61 0.55 -29.46
C ARG A 479 -5.67 -0.38 -30.02
N ALA A 480 -6.67 -0.67 -29.22
CA ALA A 480 -7.90 -1.33 -29.62
C ALA A 480 -8.99 -0.28 -29.83
N PRO A 481 -9.59 -0.16 -31.05
CA PRO A 481 -10.63 0.86 -31.31
C PRO A 481 -11.85 0.78 -30.38
N SER A 482 -12.24 -0.40 -29.93
CA SER A 482 -13.35 -0.58 -28.99
C SER A 482 -13.10 0.09 -27.63
N ALA A 483 -11.84 0.39 -27.27
CA ALA A 483 -11.50 1.12 -26.05
C ALA A 483 -11.56 2.66 -26.22
N ASP A 484 -11.73 3.19 -27.45
CA ASP A 484 -11.78 4.63 -27.67
C ASP A 484 -12.93 5.30 -26.86
N PRO A 485 -12.73 6.49 -26.32
CA PRO A 485 -11.61 7.40 -26.48
C PRO A 485 -10.47 7.18 -25.49
N ALA A 486 -10.51 6.14 -24.63
CA ALA A 486 -9.46 5.88 -23.64
C ALA A 486 -8.06 5.83 -24.30
N ARG A 487 -7.10 6.44 -23.65
CA ARG A 487 -5.69 6.39 -24.03
C ARG A 487 -4.99 5.38 -23.14
N VAL A 488 -4.67 4.23 -23.74
CA VAL A 488 -4.06 3.10 -23.04
C VAL A 488 -2.64 2.92 -23.56
N LEU A 489 -1.69 2.93 -22.64
CA LEU A 489 -0.28 2.69 -22.91
C LEU A 489 0.13 1.37 -22.28
N SER A 490 1.04 0.64 -22.91
CA SER A 490 1.52 -0.63 -22.37
C SER A 490 3.03 -0.71 -22.33
N HIS A 491 3.52 -1.49 -21.37
CA HIS A 491 4.86 -2.06 -21.36
C HIS A 491 4.81 -3.50 -20.85
N ALA A 492 5.92 -4.23 -20.96
CA ALA A 492 5.94 -5.59 -20.46
C ALA A 492 7.33 -6.06 -20.01
N VAL A 493 7.30 -7.14 -19.22
CA VAL A 493 8.46 -7.92 -18.81
C VAL A 493 8.26 -9.37 -19.27
N GLY A 494 9.33 -10.12 -19.48
CA GLY A 494 9.24 -11.53 -19.86
C GLY A 494 8.92 -11.77 -21.34
N ALA A 495 8.19 -12.83 -21.65
CA ALA A 495 7.92 -13.33 -23.02
C ALA A 495 9.22 -13.55 -23.83
N ASN A 496 9.28 -13.01 -25.03
CA ASN A 496 10.43 -13.06 -25.92
C ASN A 496 11.46 -11.93 -25.67
N ARG A 497 11.56 -11.48 -24.42
CA ARG A 497 12.66 -10.64 -23.94
C ARG A 497 13.77 -11.52 -23.42
N GLY A 498 14.96 -11.39 -24.01
CA GLY A 498 16.16 -12.13 -23.61
C GLY A 498 16.95 -11.42 -22.50
N ALA A 499 18.27 -11.61 -22.51
CA ALA A 499 19.15 -10.91 -21.61
C ALA A 499 19.07 -9.38 -21.78
N GLY A 500 19.31 -8.64 -20.71
CA GLY A 500 19.14 -7.19 -20.68
C GLY A 500 20.06 -6.46 -19.72
N PHE A 501 19.94 -5.15 -19.74
CA PHE A 501 20.59 -4.24 -18.81
C PHE A 501 19.64 -3.98 -17.65
N LEU A 502 19.92 -4.61 -16.51
CA LEU A 502 19.19 -4.41 -15.26
C LEU A 502 19.98 -3.45 -14.37
N PRO A 503 19.38 -2.36 -13.88
CA PRO A 503 20.00 -1.48 -12.91
C PRO A 503 20.11 -2.16 -11.54
N ASP A 504 21.07 -3.05 -11.39
CA ASP A 504 21.41 -3.67 -10.12
C ASP A 504 22.74 -3.13 -9.60
N GLY A 505 23.12 -3.45 -8.38
CA GLY A 505 24.39 -3.01 -7.78
C GLY A 505 25.65 -3.49 -8.51
N LYS A 506 25.52 -4.24 -9.63
CA LYS A 506 26.63 -4.75 -10.45
C LYS A 506 26.88 -3.91 -11.69
N VAL A 507 26.06 -2.88 -11.97
CA VAL A 507 26.30 -1.96 -13.08
C VAL A 507 27.12 -0.76 -12.63
N THR A 508 27.94 -0.26 -13.54
CA THR A 508 28.65 1.03 -13.37
C THR A 508 27.95 2.07 -14.25
N VAL A 509 27.55 3.19 -13.65
CA VAL A 509 26.90 4.29 -14.35
C VAL A 509 27.85 5.49 -14.40
N SER A 510 28.00 6.09 -15.58
CA SER A 510 28.74 7.34 -15.79
C SER A 510 27.87 8.35 -16.55
N GLY A 511 27.97 9.64 -16.23
CA GLY A 511 27.11 10.69 -16.79
C GLY A 511 25.65 10.63 -16.31
N GLY A 512 25.39 9.87 -15.26
CA GLY A 512 24.13 9.68 -14.57
C GLY A 512 24.40 9.01 -13.23
N ARG A 513 23.36 8.52 -12.54
CA ARG A 513 23.52 7.77 -11.29
C ARG A 513 22.61 6.55 -11.21
N LEU A 514 23.06 5.53 -10.51
CA LEU A 514 22.18 4.46 -10.03
C LEU A 514 21.42 5.02 -8.82
N CYS A 515 20.10 4.90 -8.82
CA CYS A 515 19.25 5.37 -7.73
C CYS A 515 18.39 4.24 -7.19
N ALA A 516 17.99 4.34 -5.93
CA ALA A 516 17.11 3.39 -5.26
C ALA A 516 15.65 3.77 -5.48
N ALA A 517 14.79 2.77 -5.67
CA ALA A 517 13.35 2.97 -5.79
C ALA A 517 12.70 3.38 -4.46
N ALA A 518 13.17 2.80 -3.36
CA ALA A 518 12.76 3.13 -2.00
C ALA A 518 14.00 3.31 -1.13
N ASP A 519 14.29 4.54 -0.75
CA ASP A 519 15.36 4.92 0.17
C ASP A 519 14.99 6.24 0.85
N PRO A 520 15.10 6.35 2.18
CA PRO A 520 14.81 7.59 2.91
C PRO A 520 15.84 8.70 2.64
N ASP A 521 17.04 8.36 2.12
CA ASP A 521 18.04 9.33 1.71
C ASP A 521 17.69 9.92 0.33
N PRO A 522 17.33 11.21 0.25
CA PRO A 522 17.01 11.87 -1.03
C PRO A 522 18.17 11.82 -2.05
N ALA A 523 19.43 11.72 -1.59
CA ALA A 523 20.57 11.59 -2.46
C ALA A 523 20.66 10.19 -3.11
N ALA A 524 20.16 9.15 -2.45
CA ALA A 524 20.07 7.79 -2.96
C ALA A 524 18.77 7.53 -3.73
N ALA A 525 17.65 8.13 -3.33
CA ALA A 525 16.35 7.94 -3.94
C ALA A 525 16.29 8.37 -5.41
N CYS A 526 15.48 7.70 -6.22
CA CYS A 526 15.27 8.05 -7.63
C CYS A 526 14.45 9.32 -7.81
N LEU A 527 13.45 9.52 -6.99
CA LEU A 527 12.60 10.70 -6.95
C LEU A 527 12.94 11.52 -5.71
N GLY A 528 12.86 12.83 -5.80
CA GLY A 528 13.09 13.73 -4.68
C GLY A 528 11.85 13.87 -3.79
N GLU A 529 12.00 14.61 -2.71
CA GLU A 529 10.90 15.00 -1.82
C GLU A 529 9.71 15.57 -2.60
N GLY A 530 8.49 15.20 -2.22
CA GLY A 530 7.26 15.62 -2.88
C GLY A 530 6.90 14.88 -4.17
N ALA A 531 7.81 14.03 -4.70
CA ALA A 531 7.53 13.15 -5.83
C ALA A 531 7.38 11.68 -5.38
N GLU A 532 7.43 11.42 -4.08
CA GLU A 532 7.19 10.12 -3.49
C GLU A 532 5.75 9.68 -3.75
N GLY A 533 5.58 8.43 -4.19
CA GLY A 533 4.27 7.92 -4.64
C GLY A 533 3.88 8.33 -6.06
N GLY A 534 4.60 9.27 -6.71
CA GLY A 534 4.35 9.65 -8.10
C GLY A 534 4.74 8.60 -9.13
N SER A 535 5.40 7.49 -8.74
CA SER A 535 5.80 6.41 -9.64
C SER A 535 5.31 5.04 -9.15
N PRO A 536 4.50 4.32 -9.96
CA PRO A 536 4.11 2.94 -9.65
C PRO A 536 5.29 1.98 -9.50
N HIS A 537 6.40 2.25 -10.20
CA HIS A 537 7.63 1.47 -10.10
C HIS A 537 8.30 1.58 -8.74
N PHE A 538 7.98 2.64 -7.99
CA PHE A 538 8.57 3.00 -6.71
C PHE A 538 7.55 2.99 -5.57
N ALA A 539 6.40 2.35 -5.79
CA ALA A 539 5.43 2.11 -4.74
C ALA A 539 6.13 1.54 -3.51
N GLN A 540 5.78 2.08 -2.35
CA GLN A 540 6.44 1.75 -1.10
C GLN A 540 6.15 0.30 -0.70
N TRP A 541 7.18 -0.36 -0.18
CA TRP A 541 7.07 -1.62 0.52
C TRP A 541 7.12 -1.41 2.05
N GLU A 542 7.22 -2.48 2.82
CA GLU A 542 7.17 -2.45 4.29
C GLU A 542 8.37 -1.75 4.95
N THR A 543 9.51 -1.72 4.28
CA THR A 543 10.73 -1.11 4.82
C THR A 543 11.02 0.23 4.16
N ALA A 544 11.49 1.22 4.93
CA ALA A 544 11.88 2.53 4.42
C ALA A 544 12.98 2.42 3.34
N ARG A 545 13.86 1.43 3.47
CA ARG A 545 14.89 1.12 2.47
C ARG A 545 14.67 -0.27 1.89
N GLU A 546 14.54 -0.35 0.58
CA GLU A 546 14.41 -1.61 -0.14
C GLU A 546 15.60 -1.85 -1.08
N SER A 547 16.49 -2.75 -0.68
CA SER A 547 17.66 -3.10 -1.47
C SER A 547 17.32 -3.84 -2.77
N GLY A 548 17.98 -3.47 -3.86
CA GLY A 548 17.89 -4.18 -5.16
C GLY A 548 16.76 -3.71 -6.08
N ARG A 549 15.94 -2.74 -5.69
CA ARG A 549 15.04 -2.02 -6.59
C ARG A 549 15.71 -0.71 -7.01
N ASN A 550 16.25 -0.70 -8.20
CA ASN A 550 17.01 0.46 -8.69
C ASN A 550 16.57 0.85 -10.09
N ALA A 551 16.84 2.11 -10.44
CA ALA A 551 16.78 2.64 -11.78
C ALA A 551 18.06 3.43 -12.10
N VAL A 552 18.30 3.75 -13.37
CA VAL A 552 19.34 4.69 -13.75
C VAL A 552 18.71 6.06 -13.98
N ALA A 553 19.06 7.03 -13.16
CA ALA A 553 18.65 8.41 -13.32
C ALA A 553 19.61 9.15 -14.28
N LEU A 554 19.03 9.76 -15.31
CA LEU A 554 19.69 10.60 -16.30
C LEU A 554 19.31 12.04 -16.06
N ARG A 555 20.29 12.93 -16.07
CA ARG A 555 20.05 14.39 -16.04
C ARG A 555 21.04 15.05 -16.97
N TRP A 556 20.56 15.98 -17.78
CA TRP A 556 21.42 16.76 -18.66
C TRP A 556 20.93 18.21 -18.75
N THR A 557 21.90 19.10 -18.97
CA THR A 557 21.69 20.56 -19.10
C THR A 557 22.17 21.08 -20.46
N SER A 558 22.63 20.19 -21.33
CA SER A 558 23.06 20.50 -22.70
C SER A 558 22.87 19.30 -23.64
N VAL A 559 22.65 19.61 -24.89
CA VAL A 559 22.56 18.58 -25.96
C VAL A 559 23.87 17.81 -26.05
N GLY A 560 23.78 16.47 -26.12
CA GLY A 560 24.95 15.61 -26.30
C GLY A 560 25.49 14.98 -25.02
N ALA A 561 24.98 15.39 -23.85
CA ALA A 561 25.33 14.72 -22.60
C ALA A 561 24.91 13.25 -22.65
N THR A 562 25.84 12.35 -22.32
CA THR A 562 25.65 10.90 -22.44
C THR A 562 25.72 10.23 -21.08
N THR A 563 24.68 9.46 -20.76
CA THR A 563 24.71 8.49 -19.65
C THR A 563 25.06 7.13 -20.21
N ARG A 564 26.06 6.45 -19.61
CA ARG A 564 26.51 5.12 -19.98
C ARG A 564 26.27 4.15 -18.83
N VAL A 565 25.62 3.04 -19.12
CA VAL A 565 25.39 1.90 -18.22
C VAL A 565 26.29 0.77 -18.69
N LYS A 566 27.31 0.43 -17.89
CA LYS A 566 28.26 -0.65 -18.17
C LYS A 566 27.93 -1.83 -17.24
N VAL A 567 27.73 -3.02 -17.82
CA VAL A 567 27.45 -4.24 -17.08
C VAL A 567 28.72 -4.98 -16.66
N ALA A 568 28.69 -5.66 -15.52
CA ALA A 568 29.79 -6.48 -15.06
C ALA A 568 30.05 -7.68 -15.98
N ARG A 569 29.00 -8.34 -16.44
CA ARG A 569 29.03 -9.44 -17.40
C ARG A 569 28.37 -9.01 -18.70
N PRO A 570 28.97 -9.30 -19.87
CA PRO A 570 28.38 -8.93 -21.15
C PRO A 570 27.00 -9.52 -21.36
N VAL A 571 26.12 -8.75 -21.98
CA VAL A 571 24.73 -9.13 -22.32
C VAL A 571 24.72 -9.67 -23.75
N SER A 572 24.09 -10.83 -23.94
CA SER A 572 23.87 -11.38 -25.28
C SER A 572 22.53 -10.87 -25.83
N LEU A 573 22.58 -10.03 -26.85
CA LEU A 573 21.45 -9.59 -27.67
C LEU A 573 21.33 -10.42 -28.97
N LYS A 574 22.01 -11.58 -29.06
CA LYS A 574 21.97 -12.48 -30.22
C LYS A 574 20.53 -12.95 -30.45
N GLY A 575 20.03 -12.82 -31.68
CA GLY A 575 18.67 -13.20 -32.05
C GLY A 575 17.59 -12.20 -31.70
N ALA A 576 17.90 -11.14 -30.97
CA ALA A 576 16.96 -10.04 -30.75
C ALA A 576 16.84 -9.17 -32.02
N GLU A 577 15.64 -8.67 -32.31
CA GLU A 577 15.38 -7.74 -33.42
C GLU A 577 15.57 -6.28 -33.00
N ALA A 578 15.23 -5.99 -31.75
CA ALA A 578 15.30 -4.66 -31.16
C ALA A 578 15.82 -4.73 -29.72
N LEU A 579 16.28 -3.58 -29.22
CA LEU A 579 16.42 -3.32 -27.79
C LEU A 579 15.15 -2.62 -27.34
N ALA A 580 14.45 -3.21 -26.37
CA ALA A 580 13.28 -2.64 -25.69
C ALA A 580 13.73 -2.01 -24.38
N LEU A 581 13.46 -0.72 -24.19
CA LEU A 581 13.82 0.06 -23.01
C LEU A 581 12.55 0.51 -22.30
N ARG A 582 12.49 0.34 -20.98
CA ARG A 582 11.44 0.98 -20.18
C ARG A 582 11.99 2.27 -19.58
N VAL A 583 11.45 3.39 -20.02
CA VAL A 583 11.95 4.73 -19.68
C VAL A 583 10.77 5.64 -19.34
N PHE A 584 10.90 6.42 -18.29
CA PHE A 584 9.99 7.52 -18.01
C PHE A 584 10.71 8.86 -17.88
N VAL A 585 9.96 9.93 -18.01
CA VAL A 585 10.36 11.33 -17.83
C VAL A 585 9.36 11.99 -16.90
N PRO A 586 9.64 13.18 -16.34
CA PRO A 586 8.67 13.87 -15.48
C PRO A 586 7.31 14.04 -16.17
N PRO A 587 6.21 13.92 -15.44
CA PRO A 587 4.86 14.19 -15.96
C PRO A 587 4.79 15.53 -16.66
N ASN A 588 3.86 15.68 -17.59
CA ASN A 588 3.61 16.87 -18.40
C ASN A 588 4.78 17.33 -19.28
N THR A 589 5.93 16.62 -19.27
CA THR A 589 7.08 16.92 -20.12
C THR A 589 6.79 16.55 -21.57
N LYS A 590 7.15 17.40 -22.51
CA LYS A 590 6.97 17.14 -23.96
C LYS A 590 8.31 17.21 -24.68
N GLY A 591 8.49 16.29 -25.66
CA GLY A 591 9.56 16.38 -26.64
C GLY A 591 10.94 15.93 -26.14
N THR A 592 11.04 15.17 -25.03
CA THR A 592 12.32 14.60 -24.60
C THR A 592 12.84 13.62 -25.66
N ARG A 593 14.06 13.82 -26.12
CA ARG A 593 14.70 13.00 -27.15
C ARG A 593 16.01 12.42 -26.64
N LEU A 594 16.21 11.13 -26.90
CA LEU A 594 17.40 10.38 -26.50
C LEU A 594 17.92 9.57 -27.69
N ASP A 595 19.22 9.67 -27.99
CA ASP A 595 19.87 8.71 -28.88
C ASP A 595 20.33 7.52 -28.04
N VAL A 596 20.10 6.32 -28.54
CA VAL A 596 20.44 5.06 -27.90
C VAL A 596 21.59 4.41 -28.68
N ALA A 597 22.65 4.00 -27.96
CA ALA A 597 23.77 3.30 -28.56
C ALA A 597 24.20 2.11 -27.68
N VAL A 598 24.88 1.15 -28.31
CA VAL A 598 25.47 -0.01 -27.61
C VAL A 598 26.94 -0.17 -28.00
N THR A 599 27.74 -0.75 -27.10
CA THR A 599 29.14 -1.04 -27.32
C THR A 599 29.44 -2.48 -26.90
N ASP A 600 30.12 -3.24 -27.73
CA ASP A 600 30.55 -4.61 -27.43
C ASP A 600 31.84 -4.67 -26.58
N THR A 601 32.26 -5.88 -26.21
CA THR A 601 33.52 -6.11 -25.48
C THR A 601 34.80 -5.76 -26.25
N HIS A 602 34.74 -5.66 -27.59
CA HIS A 602 35.83 -5.27 -28.45
C HIS A 602 35.89 -3.75 -28.67
N GLY A 603 34.99 -2.99 -28.06
CA GLY A 603 34.90 -1.54 -28.18
C GLY A 603 34.17 -1.05 -29.44
N ARG A 604 33.63 -1.94 -30.27
CA ARG A 604 32.80 -1.53 -31.41
C ARG A 604 31.49 -0.97 -30.93
N ARG A 605 31.18 0.26 -31.38
CA ARG A 605 30.02 1.05 -30.95
C ARG A 605 29.07 1.32 -32.12
N ALA A 606 27.78 1.22 -31.87
CA ALA A 606 26.75 1.62 -32.84
C ALA A 606 25.65 2.43 -32.17
N THR A 607 25.26 3.54 -32.80
CA THR A 607 24.03 4.25 -32.49
C THR A 607 22.87 3.50 -33.14
N LEU A 608 21.91 3.05 -32.32
CA LEU A 608 20.78 2.24 -32.77
C LEU A 608 19.66 3.11 -33.36
N GLY A 609 19.41 4.26 -32.75
CA GLY A 609 18.39 5.21 -33.17
C GLY A 609 18.07 6.26 -32.13
N ARG A 610 17.13 7.14 -32.50
CA ARG A 610 16.60 8.19 -31.64
C ARG A 610 15.19 7.83 -31.18
N VAL A 611 14.94 7.96 -29.90
CA VAL A 611 13.60 7.80 -29.29
C VAL A 611 13.09 9.13 -28.79
N ARG A 612 11.76 9.28 -28.78
CA ARG A 612 11.06 10.38 -28.15
C ARG A 612 10.20 9.84 -27.00
N VAL A 613 10.28 10.51 -25.87
CA VAL A 613 9.49 10.21 -24.66
C VAL A 613 8.77 11.47 -24.27
N ASP A 614 7.46 11.40 -24.14
CA ASP A 614 6.64 12.45 -23.55
C ASP A 614 6.12 11.93 -22.20
N GLY A 615 6.10 12.79 -21.19
CA GLY A 615 5.53 12.50 -19.89
C GLY A 615 4.02 12.29 -19.96
N LEU A 616 3.49 11.53 -19.03
CA LEU A 616 2.06 11.36 -18.90
C LEU A 616 1.40 12.64 -18.37
N PRO A 617 0.11 12.87 -18.62
CA PRO A 617 -0.64 13.86 -17.86
C PRO A 617 -0.52 13.53 -16.37
N GLY A 618 -0.15 14.50 -15.57
CA GLY A 618 0.08 14.29 -14.16
C GLY A 618 -0.28 15.50 -13.31
N SER A 619 -0.67 15.22 -12.08
CA SER A 619 -0.93 16.17 -11.02
C SER A 619 -0.26 15.65 -9.74
N GLU A 620 -0.42 16.34 -8.62
CA GLU A 620 0.04 15.90 -7.31
C GLU A 620 -0.65 14.60 -6.85
N ARG A 621 -1.80 14.25 -7.46
CA ARG A 621 -2.63 13.10 -7.09
C ARG A 621 -2.47 11.89 -8.02
N THR A 622 -1.60 11.97 -9.06
CA THR A 622 -1.47 10.89 -10.03
C THR A 622 -0.10 10.24 -9.97
N ALA A 623 -0.07 8.90 -9.96
CA ALA A 623 1.17 8.12 -10.10
C ALA A 623 1.60 8.06 -11.58
N SER A 624 2.06 9.18 -12.13
CA SER A 624 2.30 9.37 -13.57
C SER A 624 3.78 9.29 -13.99
N TYR A 625 4.72 9.06 -13.07
CA TYR A 625 6.10 8.68 -13.40
C TYR A 625 6.15 7.20 -13.81
N TRP A 626 5.45 6.85 -14.89
CA TRP A 626 5.32 5.48 -15.37
C TRP A 626 6.14 5.26 -16.65
N ALA A 627 6.88 4.14 -16.71
CA ALA A 627 7.82 3.85 -17.77
C ALA A 627 7.09 3.41 -19.05
N ARG A 628 7.36 4.12 -20.14
CA ARG A 628 6.95 3.71 -21.48
C ARG A 628 7.95 2.74 -22.07
N GLU A 629 7.50 1.74 -22.81
CA GLU A 629 8.38 0.88 -23.58
C GLU A 629 8.74 1.54 -24.92
N LEU A 630 10.04 1.65 -25.15
CA LEU A 630 10.61 2.23 -26.36
C LEU A 630 11.47 1.17 -27.05
N ARG A 631 11.32 1.02 -28.36
CA ARG A 631 12.07 0.01 -29.11
C ARG A 631 12.98 0.66 -30.13
N VAL A 632 14.26 0.24 -30.15
CA VAL A 632 15.25 0.63 -31.15
C VAL A 632 15.75 -0.61 -31.89
N PRO A 633 15.67 -0.65 -33.23
CA PRO A 633 16.12 -1.80 -34.00
C PRO A 633 17.62 -2.04 -33.85
N LEU A 634 18.05 -3.30 -33.75
CA LEU A 634 19.45 -3.69 -33.69
C LEU A 634 20.12 -3.78 -35.07
N SER A 635 19.42 -3.45 -36.15
CA SER A 635 19.96 -3.49 -37.51
C SER A 635 21.20 -2.60 -37.71
N ALA A 636 21.22 -1.42 -37.09
CA ALA A 636 22.37 -0.51 -37.13
C ALA A 636 23.64 -1.14 -36.48
N ALA A 637 23.46 -1.81 -35.34
CA ALA A 637 24.55 -2.52 -34.66
C ALA A 637 25.12 -3.68 -35.53
N ARG A 638 24.24 -4.43 -36.18
CA ARG A 638 24.65 -5.50 -37.12
C ARG A 638 25.46 -4.95 -38.30
N ARG A 639 24.99 -3.83 -38.89
CA ARG A 639 25.72 -3.18 -40.00
C ARG A 639 27.07 -2.64 -39.55
N ALA A 640 27.19 -2.14 -38.33
CA ALA A 640 28.43 -1.63 -37.75
C ALA A 640 29.37 -2.75 -37.26
N GLY A 641 29.02 -4.03 -37.42
CA GLY A 641 29.83 -5.16 -36.99
C GLY A 641 29.93 -5.31 -35.46
N VAL A 642 29.02 -4.75 -34.71
CA VAL A 642 28.97 -4.92 -33.23
C VAL A 642 28.68 -6.39 -32.93
N ASP A 643 29.47 -6.99 -32.04
CA ASP A 643 29.21 -8.34 -31.55
C ASP A 643 28.01 -8.34 -30.57
N LEU A 644 26.82 -8.66 -31.10
CA LEU A 644 25.62 -8.76 -30.33
C LEU A 644 25.60 -9.94 -29.34
N SER A 645 26.54 -10.87 -29.41
CA SER A 645 26.67 -11.92 -28.39
C SER A 645 27.34 -11.43 -27.10
N SER A 646 28.00 -10.27 -27.16
CA SER A 646 28.88 -9.79 -26.09
C SER A 646 28.82 -8.27 -25.91
N VAL A 647 27.60 -7.73 -25.68
CA VAL A 647 27.39 -6.29 -25.48
C VAL A 647 27.74 -5.89 -24.06
N LYS A 648 28.61 -4.88 -23.92
CA LYS A 648 29.21 -4.45 -22.65
C LYS A 648 28.54 -3.23 -22.05
N SER A 649 28.04 -2.29 -22.87
CA SER A 649 27.42 -1.07 -22.39
C SER A 649 26.28 -0.60 -23.26
N LEU A 650 25.33 0.07 -22.58
CA LEU A 650 24.22 0.83 -23.15
C LEU A 650 24.49 2.32 -22.91
N GLU A 651 24.27 3.15 -23.91
CA GLU A 651 24.40 4.60 -23.83
C GLU A 651 23.09 5.28 -24.20
N MET A 652 22.75 6.32 -23.44
CA MET A 652 21.62 7.20 -23.71
C MET A 652 22.11 8.64 -23.73
N THR A 653 21.97 9.30 -24.88
CA THR A 653 22.47 10.68 -25.10
C THR A 653 21.30 11.63 -25.24
N GLY A 654 21.22 12.66 -24.39
CA GLY A 654 20.21 13.72 -24.43
C GLY A 654 20.30 14.55 -25.71
N ARG A 655 19.16 14.74 -26.38
CA ARG A 655 19.05 15.54 -27.62
C ARG A 655 18.06 16.69 -27.50
N SER A 656 17.39 16.85 -26.39
CA SER A 656 16.76 18.10 -25.95
C SER A 656 17.78 18.98 -25.22
N SER A 657 17.52 20.28 -25.10
CA SER A 657 18.45 21.26 -24.48
C SER A 657 18.74 20.89 -23.01
N SER A 658 17.76 20.39 -22.31
CA SER A 658 17.88 19.86 -20.95
C SER A 658 16.87 18.75 -20.73
N GLY A 659 17.00 17.98 -19.66
CA GLY A 659 15.99 16.99 -19.29
C GLY A 659 16.39 16.10 -18.13
N LYS A 660 15.39 15.35 -17.68
CA LYS A 660 15.52 14.24 -16.70
C LYS A 660 14.83 13.02 -17.30
N ALA A 661 15.37 11.85 -17.07
CA ALA A 661 14.76 10.58 -17.43
C ALA A 661 15.25 9.48 -16.48
N TRP A 662 14.50 8.39 -16.39
CA TRP A 662 14.88 7.20 -15.62
C TRP A 662 14.75 5.97 -16.50
N LEU A 663 15.81 5.18 -16.55
CA LEU A 663 15.82 3.87 -17.21
C LEU A 663 15.54 2.80 -16.15
N MET A 664 14.40 2.12 -16.29
CA MET A 664 14.02 0.99 -15.44
C MET A 664 14.78 -0.28 -15.83
N ASP A 665 14.88 -0.56 -17.12
CA ASP A 665 15.63 -1.68 -17.71
C ASP A 665 15.66 -1.57 -19.23
N ALA A 666 16.49 -2.44 -19.85
CA ALA A 666 16.51 -2.61 -21.31
C ALA A 666 16.77 -4.07 -21.67
N TRP A 667 16.01 -4.63 -22.64
CA TRP A 667 16.00 -6.04 -22.98
C TRP A 667 16.17 -6.27 -24.47
N GLY A 668 16.89 -7.34 -24.85
CA GLY A 668 16.82 -7.84 -26.21
C GLY A 668 15.43 -8.38 -26.48
N TRP A 669 14.72 -7.80 -27.44
CA TRP A 669 13.34 -8.14 -27.79
C TRP A 669 13.22 -8.76 -29.18
N ARG A 670 12.31 -9.70 -29.34
CA ARG A 670 11.84 -10.26 -30.60
C ARG A 670 10.32 -10.47 -30.57
N PRO A 671 9.64 -10.45 -31.72
CA PRO A 671 8.19 -10.68 -31.77
C PRO A 671 7.80 -12.11 -31.37
N GLY A 672 6.52 -12.27 -31.07
CA GLY A 672 5.90 -13.56 -30.71
C GLY A 672 5.77 -13.75 -29.21
N THR A 673 4.96 -14.73 -28.83
CA THR A 673 4.71 -15.12 -27.44
C THR A 673 5.32 -16.51 -27.20
N ALA A 674 6.21 -16.60 -26.22
CA ALA A 674 6.83 -17.89 -25.86
C ALA A 674 5.81 -18.79 -25.15
N ALA A 675 5.87 -20.09 -25.43
CA ALA A 675 5.17 -21.07 -24.61
C ALA A 675 5.73 -21.07 -23.18
N VAL A 676 4.85 -20.94 -22.20
CA VAL A 676 5.22 -20.90 -20.80
C VAL A 676 5.12 -22.33 -20.22
N ARG A 677 6.14 -22.72 -19.47
CA ARG A 677 6.09 -23.87 -18.58
C ARG A 677 6.49 -23.41 -17.20
N ALA A 678 5.63 -23.64 -16.21
CA ALA A 678 5.96 -23.31 -14.84
C ALA A 678 7.24 -24.02 -14.40
N ALA A 679 8.17 -23.28 -13.85
CA ALA A 679 9.38 -23.85 -13.26
C ALA A 679 9.04 -24.57 -11.95
N VAL A 680 9.87 -25.52 -11.57
CA VAL A 680 9.80 -26.14 -10.25
C VAL A 680 10.62 -25.28 -9.30
N LEU A 681 9.96 -24.44 -8.51
CA LEU A 681 10.59 -23.48 -7.62
C LEU A 681 10.30 -23.82 -6.16
N PRO A 682 11.24 -23.58 -5.23
CA PRO A 682 10.94 -23.57 -3.80
C PRO A 682 10.02 -22.38 -3.47
N ARG A 683 9.08 -22.65 -2.58
CA ARG A 683 8.21 -21.65 -1.97
C ARG A 683 8.69 -21.36 -0.56
N VAL A 684 8.76 -20.09 -0.20
CA VAL A 684 9.15 -19.59 1.12
C VAL A 684 7.95 -18.95 1.80
N ASP A 685 7.67 -19.37 3.03
CA ASP A 685 6.64 -18.80 3.89
C ASP A 685 7.28 -18.47 5.24
N VAL A 686 7.14 -17.23 5.70
CA VAL A 686 7.58 -16.79 7.02
C VAL A 686 6.42 -16.97 8.00
N GLY A 687 6.69 -17.62 9.12
CA GLY A 687 5.74 -17.77 10.22
C GLY A 687 5.98 -16.76 11.33
N ARG A 688 5.05 -16.70 12.29
CA ARG A 688 5.17 -15.87 13.50
C ARG A 688 5.23 -16.75 14.72
N LEU A 689 6.20 -16.47 15.59
CA LEU A 689 6.33 -17.06 16.92
C LEU A 689 5.90 -16.02 17.95
N ARG A 690 5.19 -16.42 18.98
CA ARG A 690 4.88 -15.60 20.16
C ARG A 690 5.53 -16.24 21.37
N VAL A 691 6.22 -15.45 22.17
CA VAL A 691 6.94 -15.89 23.37
C VAL A 691 6.77 -14.86 24.46
N ASP A 692 6.87 -15.30 25.73
CA ASP A 692 6.98 -14.41 26.87
C ASP A 692 8.46 -13.98 27.02
N GLU A 693 8.70 -12.73 27.45
CA GLU A 693 10.07 -12.24 27.61
C GLU A 693 10.78 -12.88 28.80
N GLY A 694 10.04 -13.15 29.89
CA GLY A 694 10.52 -13.73 31.15
C GLY A 694 11.32 -12.77 31.99
N ASP A 695 11.45 -13.09 33.29
CA ASP A 695 11.96 -12.18 34.33
C ASP A 695 13.46 -11.81 34.20
N SER A 696 14.27 -12.54 33.44
CA SER A 696 15.73 -12.29 33.37
C SER A 696 16.46 -13.07 32.27
N GLY A 697 17.68 -12.64 32.01
CA GLY A 697 18.60 -13.30 31.09
C GLY A 697 18.38 -12.94 29.62
N VAL A 698 19.11 -13.64 28.75
CA VAL A 698 18.97 -13.50 27.30
C VAL A 698 18.63 -14.87 26.71
N ARG A 699 17.56 -14.95 25.94
CA ARG A 699 17.12 -16.15 25.24
C ARG A 699 17.16 -15.89 23.74
N THR A 700 17.62 -16.88 22.97
CA THR A 700 17.60 -16.81 21.51
C THR A 700 16.43 -17.64 20.99
N TYR A 701 15.55 -17.00 20.21
CA TYR A 701 14.46 -17.65 19.51
C TYR A 701 14.74 -17.64 18.01
N HIS A 702 14.21 -18.63 17.29
CA HIS A 702 14.39 -18.75 15.84
C HIS A 702 13.06 -18.56 15.14
N VAL A 703 12.94 -17.50 14.35
CA VAL A 703 11.72 -17.22 13.57
C VAL A 703 11.50 -18.35 12.56
N PRO A 704 10.31 -18.97 12.51
CA PRO A 704 10.05 -20.08 11.62
C PRO A 704 9.95 -19.62 10.17
N VAL A 705 10.92 -20.03 9.34
CA VAL A 705 10.89 -19.83 7.89
C VAL A 705 10.79 -21.18 7.21
N ARG A 706 9.62 -21.46 6.62
CA ARG A 706 9.36 -22.71 5.91
C ARG A 706 9.76 -22.60 4.45
N VAL A 707 10.50 -23.58 3.96
CA VAL A 707 10.82 -23.73 2.54
C VAL A 707 10.23 -25.04 2.04
N SER A 708 9.26 -24.98 1.13
CA SER A 708 8.55 -26.12 0.57
C SER A 708 8.84 -26.25 -0.94
N GLY A 709 8.30 -27.31 -1.58
CA GLY A 709 8.46 -27.53 -3.01
C GLY A 709 9.77 -28.24 -3.37
N ARG A 710 10.42 -27.84 -4.46
CA ARG A 710 11.66 -28.42 -4.98
C ARG A 710 12.55 -27.35 -5.61
N GLY A 711 13.83 -27.69 -5.81
CA GLY A 711 14.78 -26.78 -6.44
C GLY A 711 15.58 -25.92 -5.46
N SER A 712 16.22 -24.90 -5.96
CA SER A 712 17.02 -23.95 -5.17
C SER A 712 16.82 -22.54 -5.73
N GLY A 713 16.74 -21.55 -4.84
CA GLY A 713 16.55 -20.18 -5.21
C GLY A 713 17.22 -19.21 -4.25
N GLN A 714 17.13 -17.93 -4.53
CA GLN A 714 17.59 -16.85 -3.68
C GLN A 714 16.45 -15.95 -3.29
N ILE A 715 16.41 -15.61 -2.01
CA ILE A 715 15.54 -14.59 -1.44
C ILE A 715 16.37 -13.49 -0.81
N ARG A 716 15.80 -12.32 -0.65
CA ARG A 716 16.29 -11.29 0.24
C ARG A 716 15.47 -11.35 1.51
N LEU A 717 16.16 -11.50 2.62
CA LEU A 717 15.60 -11.54 3.97
C LEU A 717 15.87 -10.21 4.63
N TYR A 718 14.86 -9.62 5.26
CA TYR A 718 14.95 -8.42 6.08
C TYR A 718 14.57 -8.76 7.50
N VAL A 719 15.29 -8.21 8.45
CA VAL A 719 14.95 -8.26 9.88
C VAL A 719 14.81 -6.83 10.33
N VAL A 720 13.61 -6.49 10.81
CA VAL A 720 13.27 -5.14 11.27
C VAL A 720 13.57 -5.07 12.76
N ASP A 721 14.34 -4.08 13.16
CA ASP A 721 14.61 -3.76 14.55
C ASP A 721 13.38 -3.02 15.11
N PRO A 722 12.71 -3.53 16.16
CA PRO A 722 11.50 -2.91 16.69
C PRO A 722 11.74 -1.55 17.32
N ALA A 723 12.94 -1.31 17.87
CA ALA A 723 13.26 -0.05 18.54
C ALA A 723 13.52 1.10 17.56
N THR A 724 14.01 0.80 16.35
CA THR A 724 14.42 1.82 15.38
C THR A 724 13.62 1.78 14.08
N GLY A 725 12.79 0.75 13.86
CA GLY A 725 12.10 0.50 12.58
C GLY A 725 13.07 0.27 11.41
N THR A 726 14.38 0.17 11.68
CA THR A 726 15.37 -0.03 10.63
C THR A 726 15.47 -1.50 10.24
N ALA A 727 15.51 -1.77 8.93
CA ALA A 727 15.66 -3.12 8.43
C ALA A 727 17.11 -3.41 8.03
N LYS A 728 17.64 -4.54 8.50
CA LYS A 728 18.88 -5.12 7.99
C LYS A 728 18.54 -6.22 7.00
N ASP A 729 19.17 -6.20 5.81
CA ASP A 729 18.89 -7.20 4.80
C ASP A 729 20.08 -8.05 4.40
N ARG A 730 19.82 -9.27 3.95
CA ARG A 730 20.81 -10.19 3.38
C ARG A 730 20.21 -11.08 2.29
N LEU A 731 21.06 -11.49 1.34
CA LEU A 731 20.69 -12.51 0.36
C LEU A 731 20.87 -13.91 0.96
N VAL A 732 19.87 -14.76 0.81
CA VAL A 732 19.85 -16.12 1.34
C VAL A 732 19.53 -17.10 0.21
N THR A 733 20.31 -18.16 0.09
CA THR A 733 20.00 -19.30 -0.77
C THR A 733 19.08 -20.27 -0.03
N VAL A 734 17.93 -20.56 -0.63
CA VAL A 734 16.91 -21.45 -0.05
C VAL A 734 16.80 -22.77 -0.81
N ARG A 735 16.60 -23.85 -0.06
CA ARG A 735 16.36 -25.21 -0.56
C ARG A 735 15.40 -25.94 0.35
N PRO A 736 14.39 -26.66 -0.18
CA PRO A 736 13.53 -27.50 0.65
C PRO A 736 14.30 -28.62 1.34
N GLY A 737 13.94 -28.94 2.59
CA GLY A 737 14.61 -29.99 3.38
C GLY A 737 16.03 -29.66 3.84
N GLY A 738 16.59 -28.51 3.47
CA GLY A 738 17.81 -27.96 4.06
C GLY A 738 17.54 -27.43 5.48
N ARG A 739 18.60 -27.08 6.23
CA ARG A 739 18.41 -26.27 7.42
C ARG A 739 17.61 -25.03 7.02
N ALA A 740 16.50 -24.84 7.70
CA ALA A 740 15.64 -23.70 7.52
C ALA A 740 16.49 -22.39 7.53
N VAL A 741 16.03 -21.40 6.82
CA VAL A 741 16.65 -20.06 6.90
C VAL A 741 16.68 -19.68 8.37
N ASP A 742 17.87 -19.64 8.95
CA ASP A 742 18.03 -19.35 10.37
C ASP A 742 17.92 -17.84 10.60
N VAL A 743 16.96 -17.44 11.42
CA VAL A 743 16.71 -16.04 11.79
C VAL A 743 16.64 -15.97 13.32
N PRO A 744 17.81 -15.95 14.00
CA PRO A 744 17.87 -15.81 15.43
C PRO A 744 17.47 -14.40 15.85
N VAL A 745 16.66 -14.30 16.89
CA VAL A 745 16.27 -13.08 17.58
C VAL A 745 16.59 -13.26 19.07
N GLU A 746 17.39 -12.36 19.62
CA GLU A 746 17.70 -12.34 21.04
C GLU A 746 16.65 -11.54 21.79
N VAL A 747 16.04 -12.13 22.80
CA VAL A 747 15.07 -11.52 23.71
C VAL A 747 15.73 -11.43 25.09
N ARG A 748 15.70 -10.25 25.65
CA ARG A 748 16.18 -10.00 27.00
C ARG A 748 15.00 -9.85 27.94
N GLY A 749 14.90 -10.76 28.91
CA GLY A 749 13.90 -10.70 29.98
C GLY A 749 14.27 -9.68 31.04
N ASN A 750 13.28 -9.12 31.68
CA ASN A 750 13.38 -8.21 32.81
C ASN A 750 12.22 -8.40 33.81
N THR A 751 11.94 -7.48 34.71
CA THR A 751 10.84 -7.50 35.69
C THR A 751 10.09 -6.18 35.74
N ARG A 752 10.14 -5.42 34.63
CA ARG A 752 9.53 -4.11 34.50
C ARG A 752 8.49 -4.16 33.42
N TYR A 753 7.28 -3.79 33.77
CA TYR A 753 6.18 -3.71 32.82
C TYR A 753 6.55 -2.88 31.58
N GLY A 754 6.34 -3.42 30.42
CA GLY A 754 6.65 -2.84 29.13
C GLY A 754 5.58 -3.08 28.08
N ALA A 755 5.87 -2.71 26.85
CA ALA A 755 5.02 -2.99 25.71
C ALA A 755 5.45 -4.30 25.02
N ASP A 756 4.49 -5.03 24.45
CA ASP A 756 4.79 -6.14 23.54
C ASP A 756 5.70 -5.68 22.39
N LEU A 757 6.79 -6.39 22.13
CA LEU A 757 7.72 -6.09 21.05
C LEU A 757 7.47 -6.99 19.85
N SER A 758 7.50 -6.44 18.65
CA SER A 758 7.37 -7.20 17.41
C SER A 758 8.62 -7.07 16.53
N TYR A 759 9.36 -8.16 16.42
CA TYR A 759 10.47 -8.30 15.48
C TYR A 759 9.93 -8.81 14.15
N ASP A 760 9.72 -7.94 13.18
CA ASP A 760 9.24 -8.35 11.87
C ASP A 760 10.37 -8.92 11.01
N VAL A 761 10.08 -10.04 10.38
CA VAL A 761 10.94 -10.71 9.40
C VAL A 761 10.21 -10.75 8.08
N LEU A 762 10.82 -10.17 7.05
CA LEU A 762 10.23 -10.04 5.72
C LEU A 762 11.10 -10.73 4.68
N VAL A 763 10.48 -11.31 3.67
CA VAL A 763 11.21 -11.98 2.59
C VAL A 763 10.71 -11.53 1.22
N LYS A 764 11.62 -11.45 0.26
CA LYS A 764 11.34 -11.13 -1.13
C LYS A 764 12.07 -12.09 -2.07
N ALA A 765 11.40 -12.60 -3.09
CA ALA A 765 12.02 -13.43 -4.10
C ALA A 765 13.01 -12.61 -4.93
N VAL A 766 14.20 -13.18 -5.20
CA VAL A 766 15.21 -12.55 -6.04
C VAL A 766 15.46 -13.39 -7.29
N HIS A 767 15.65 -14.71 -7.13
CA HIS A 767 15.86 -15.61 -8.24
C HIS A 767 15.52 -17.05 -7.85
N GLY A 768 14.85 -17.77 -8.74
CA GLY A 768 14.61 -19.20 -8.58
C GLY A 768 13.76 -19.60 -7.37
N ALA A 769 13.00 -18.72 -6.79
CA ALA A 769 12.11 -18.97 -5.67
C ALA A 769 10.81 -18.16 -5.80
N VAL A 770 9.77 -18.59 -5.11
CA VAL A 770 8.54 -17.83 -4.92
C VAL A 770 8.26 -17.62 -3.43
N VAL A 771 7.52 -16.59 -3.11
CA VAL A 771 7.17 -16.24 -1.74
C VAL A 771 5.67 -16.39 -1.56
N GLY A 772 5.27 -17.10 -0.53
CA GLY A 772 3.88 -17.20 -0.09
C GLY A 772 3.56 -16.17 0.99
N SER A 773 3.80 -16.49 2.26
CA SER A 773 3.70 -15.53 3.35
C SER A 773 5.03 -14.77 3.46
N TYR A 774 5.05 -13.51 3.03
CA TYR A 774 6.28 -12.74 2.98
C TYR A 774 6.66 -12.12 4.32
N ARG A 775 5.70 -11.98 5.24
CA ARG A 775 5.84 -11.38 6.57
C ARG A 775 5.57 -12.39 7.66
N GLY A 776 6.33 -12.31 8.72
CA GLY A 776 6.19 -13.06 9.96
C GLY A 776 7.13 -12.47 10.99
N GLY A 777 7.60 -13.24 11.96
CA GLY A 777 8.56 -12.75 12.93
C GLY A 777 8.41 -13.36 14.32
N LEU A 778 8.80 -12.57 15.33
CA LEU A 778 8.69 -12.88 16.73
C LEU A 778 7.91 -11.77 17.43
N THR A 779 6.82 -12.13 18.10
CA THR A 779 6.15 -11.24 19.06
C THR A 779 6.59 -11.66 20.46
N VAL A 780 7.21 -10.75 21.16
CA VAL A 780 7.61 -10.89 22.56
C VAL A 780 6.51 -10.24 23.38
N HIS A 781 5.87 -11.04 24.20
CA HIS A 781 4.86 -10.59 25.15
C HIS A 781 5.56 -10.18 26.46
N ASP A 782 5.26 -8.99 26.93
CA ASP A 782 5.66 -8.53 28.25
C ASP A 782 4.79 -9.26 29.28
N ASP A 783 5.41 -10.13 30.10
CA ASP A 783 4.72 -10.94 31.10
C ASP A 783 4.80 -10.35 32.52
N ASP A 784 5.29 -9.11 32.64
CA ASP A 784 5.39 -8.40 33.89
C ASP A 784 4.07 -7.71 34.30
N PRO A 785 3.74 -7.71 35.59
CA PRO A 785 2.53 -7.07 36.06
C PRO A 785 2.62 -5.53 35.93
N ALA A 786 1.56 -4.91 35.44
CA ALA A 786 1.45 -3.45 35.40
C ALA A 786 1.64 -2.84 36.82
N PRO A 787 2.31 -1.70 36.94
CA PRO A 787 2.45 -1.00 38.19
C PRO A 787 1.09 -0.54 38.73
N GLU A 788 0.90 -0.62 40.06
CA GLU A 788 -0.28 -0.02 40.68
C GLU A 788 -0.19 1.50 40.62
N VAL A 789 -1.32 2.12 40.24
CA VAL A 789 -1.44 3.58 40.11
C VAL A 789 -2.18 4.12 41.32
N THR A 790 -1.65 5.17 41.96
CA THR A 790 -2.27 5.83 43.10
C THR A 790 -2.35 7.33 42.88
N VAL A 791 -3.36 7.96 43.49
CA VAL A 791 -3.55 9.40 43.48
C VAL A 791 -3.35 9.94 44.91
N THR A 792 -2.50 10.97 45.04
CA THR A 792 -2.28 11.67 46.28
C THR A 792 -2.61 13.16 46.09
N PRO A 793 -3.53 13.74 46.86
CA PRO A 793 -3.79 15.16 46.78
C PRO A 793 -2.58 15.94 47.31
N LEU A 794 -2.16 16.97 46.57
CA LEU A 794 -1.13 17.93 46.98
C LEU A 794 -1.76 19.25 47.43
N ALA A 795 -2.84 19.67 46.74
CA ALA A 795 -3.65 20.82 47.08
C ALA A 795 -5.07 20.56 46.49
N ASP A 796 -5.88 19.79 47.19
CA ASP A 796 -7.23 19.41 46.80
C ASP A 796 -8.31 20.34 47.40
N ARG A 797 -7.91 21.32 48.24
CA ARG A 797 -8.76 22.37 48.76
C ARG A 797 -7.98 23.68 48.71
N VAL A 798 -8.41 24.59 47.83
CA VAL A 798 -7.70 25.83 47.54
C VAL A 798 -8.68 27.01 47.57
N THR A 799 -8.15 28.22 47.67
CA THR A 799 -8.90 29.44 47.41
C THR A 799 -8.78 29.80 45.95
N GLU A 800 -9.80 30.42 45.37
CA GLU A 800 -9.78 30.95 43.99
C GLU A 800 -8.46 31.63 43.64
N GLY A 801 -8.03 31.49 42.38
CA GLY A 801 -6.75 31.98 41.90
C GLY A 801 -5.60 31.06 42.23
N SER A 802 -5.83 30.00 43.03
CA SER A 802 -4.82 28.95 43.34
C SER A 802 -5.17 27.67 42.57
N ALA A 803 -4.17 26.91 42.11
CA ALA A 803 -4.40 25.70 41.40
C ALA A 803 -4.68 24.50 42.31
N LEU A 804 -5.71 23.75 42.00
CA LEU A 804 -5.88 22.39 42.52
C LEU A 804 -4.74 21.50 41.99
N LYS A 805 -4.21 20.63 42.88
CA LYS A 805 -3.04 19.79 42.51
C LYS A 805 -3.16 18.38 43.07
N TRP A 806 -2.76 17.42 42.28
CA TRP A 806 -2.65 16.01 42.66
C TRP A 806 -1.37 15.43 42.12
N ARG A 807 -0.85 14.41 42.81
CA ARG A 807 0.24 13.56 42.34
C ARG A 807 -0.30 12.19 41.99
N ILE A 808 -0.03 11.73 40.78
CA ILE A 808 -0.27 10.37 40.35
C ILE A 808 1.06 9.65 40.46
N SER A 809 1.04 8.49 41.13
CA SER A 809 2.28 7.73 41.39
C SER A 809 2.10 6.27 40.97
N LEU A 810 3.17 5.68 40.46
CA LEU A 810 3.27 4.25 40.14
C LEU A 810 3.99 3.52 41.30
N SER A 811 3.59 2.30 41.61
CA SER A 811 4.26 1.44 42.61
C SER A 811 5.69 1.09 42.21
N LYS A 812 5.99 1.02 40.90
CA LYS A 812 7.32 0.82 40.30
C LYS A 812 7.40 1.52 38.96
N ALA A 813 8.60 1.83 38.46
CA ALA A 813 8.80 2.37 37.13
C ALA A 813 8.48 1.30 36.08
N ALA A 814 7.89 1.72 34.97
CA ALA A 814 7.64 0.90 33.77
C ALA A 814 8.66 1.21 32.66
N ASP A 815 8.83 0.31 31.71
CA ASP A 815 9.64 0.51 30.52
C ASP A 815 8.82 1.11 29.34
N THR A 816 7.54 1.34 29.58
CA THR A 816 6.63 2.08 28.71
C THR A 816 5.98 3.22 29.48
N ASP A 817 5.47 4.19 28.76
CA ASP A 817 4.66 5.26 29.35
C ASP A 817 3.36 4.67 29.92
N ILE A 818 2.95 5.12 31.10
CA ILE A 818 1.71 4.71 31.75
C ILE A 818 0.75 5.88 31.73
N GLY A 819 -0.28 5.79 30.88
CA GLY A 819 -1.23 6.85 30.67
C GLY A 819 -2.66 6.49 31.08
N ALA A 820 -3.45 7.52 31.40
CA ALA A 820 -4.88 7.41 31.63
C ALA A 820 -5.59 8.72 31.25
N LEU A 821 -6.82 8.57 30.73
CA LEU A 821 -7.72 9.68 30.51
C LEU A 821 -8.63 9.82 31.73
N PHE A 822 -8.72 11.04 32.25
CA PHE A 822 -9.65 11.41 33.31
C PHE A 822 -10.65 12.42 32.73
N VAL A 823 -11.93 12.16 32.89
CA VAL A 823 -13.00 13.06 32.44
C VAL A 823 -13.76 13.63 33.65
N PRO A 824 -14.26 14.84 33.52
CA PRO A 824 -15.01 15.45 34.62
C PRO A 824 -16.30 14.68 34.86
N VAL A 825 -16.62 14.48 36.12
CA VAL A 825 -17.86 13.89 36.62
C VAL A 825 -18.53 14.80 37.63
N PRO A 826 -19.88 14.80 37.73
CA PRO A 826 -20.55 15.61 38.73
C PRO A 826 -20.06 15.26 40.15
N PRO A 827 -19.80 16.26 41.03
CA PRO A 827 -19.40 16.01 42.39
C PRO A 827 -20.44 15.23 43.17
N GLY A 828 -20.03 14.36 44.08
CA GLY A 828 -20.93 13.61 44.94
C GLY A 828 -21.64 14.47 45.96
N GLY A 829 -22.82 14.04 46.45
CA GLY A 829 -23.53 14.67 47.55
C GLY A 829 -24.25 16.00 47.22
N GLY A 830 -24.39 16.37 45.96
CA GLY A 830 -25.10 17.58 45.54
C GLY A 830 -24.32 18.88 45.84
N ALA A 831 -23.01 18.82 46.02
CA ALA A 831 -22.17 20.00 46.12
C ALA A 831 -22.20 20.83 44.84
N PRO A 832 -22.09 22.18 44.91
CA PRO A 832 -21.89 23.02 43.72
C PRO A 832 -20.69 22.54 42.92
N GLU A 833 -20.83 22.56 41.59
CA GLU A 833 -19.78 22.09 40.67
C GLU A 833 -19.04 23.27 40.06
N LEU A 834 -17.73 23.24 40.01
CA LEU A 834 -16.92 24.21 39.28
C LEU A 834 -17.40 24.37 37.84
N SER A 835 -17.52 25.62 37.42
CA SER A 835 -17.99 26.02 36.10
C SER A 835 -16.82 26.31 35.13
N THR A 836 -17.15 26.60 33.90
CA THR A 836 -16.19 27.06 32.89
C THR A 836 -15.57 28.43 33.20
N LYS A 837 -16.18 29.23 34.17
CA LYS A 837 -15.70 30.55 34.56
C LYS A 837 -14.73 30.51 35.73
N ASP A 838 -14.73 29.44 36.50
CA ASP A 838 -13.91 29.28 37.69
C ASP A 838 -12.50 28.74 37.39
N VAL A 839 -12.25 28.33 36.15
CA VAL A 839 -10.96 27.80 35.71
C VAL A 839 -10.28 28.72 34.71
N ASP A 840 -8.96 28.65 34.64
CA ASP A 840 -8.18 29.42 33.68
C ASP A 840 -8.65 29.18 32.23
N PRO A 841 -9.04 30.26 31.50
CA PRO A 841 -9.56 30.12 30.13
C PRO A 841 -8.62 29.44 29.14
N GLN A 842 -7.30 29.62 29.32
CA GLN A 842 -6.33 28.98 28.43
C GLN A 842 -6.22 27.47 28.75
N TRP A 843 -6.22 27.11 30.02
CA TRP A 843 -6.27 25.71 30.42
C TRP A 843 -7.55 25.04 29.92
N LEU A 844 -8.71 25.68 30.05
CA LEU A 844 -9.98 25.13 29.54
C LEU A 844 -9.94 24.92 28.01
N ALA A 845 -9.45 25.94 27.28
CA ALA A 845 -9.30 25.84 25.84
C ALA A 845 -8.31 24.72 25.44
N ASP A 846 -7.23 24.56 26.23
CA ASP A 846 -6.24 23.50 25.99
C ASP A 846 -6.77 22.11 26.27
N ALA A 847 -7.57 21.95 27.33
CA ALA A 847 -8.09 20.66 27.74
C ALA A 847 -9.35 20.19 26.98
N SER A 848 -10.08 21.11 26.33
CA SER A 848 -11.37 20.79 25.68
C SER A 848 -11.61 21.54 24.39
N GLY A 849 -10.86 22.57 24.04
CA GLY A 849 -11.20 23.52 22.98
C GLY A 849 -12.39 24.44 23.28
N ALA A 850 -12.91 24.38 24.49
CA ALA A 850 -14.07 25.19 24.89
C ALA A 850 -13.68 26.60 25.36
N ALA A 851 -14.64 27.53 25.24
CA ALA A 851 -14.55 28.87 25.82
C ALA A 851 -15.29 28.91 27.19
N PRO A 852 -14.97 29.89 28.07
CA PRO A 852 -15.68 30.08 29.30
C PRO A 852 -17.19 30.35 29.13
N ASP A 853 -17.54 31.07 28.08
CA ASP A 853 -18.94 31.40 27.76
C ASP A 853 -19.53 30.45 26.69
N PRO A 854 -20.80 30.02 26.79
CA PRO A 854 -21.66 30.24 27.96
C PRO A 854 -21.17 29.42 29.15
N GLU A 855 -21.37 30.02 30.37
CA GLU A 855 -21.03 29.35 31.62
C GLU A 855 -21.80 28.04 31.78
N ARG A 856 -21.06 26.98 32.18
CA ARG A 856 -21.62 25.65 32.40
C ARG A 856 -20.72 24.81 33.30
N PRO A 857 -21.28 23.84 34.05
CA PRO A 857 -20.50 22.91 34.86
C PRO A 857 -19.44 22.19 34.02
N LEU A 858 -18.27 21.94 34.59
CA LEU A 858 -17.16 21.28 33.88
C LEU A 858 -17.56 19.89 33.40
N SER A 859 -18.44 19.17 34.14
CA SER A 859 -18.94 17.85 33.70
C SER A 859 -19.87 17.91 32.46
N LYS A 860 -20.29 19.11 32.02
CA LYS A 860 -21.07 19.35 30.81
C LYS A 860 -20.28 19.94 29.65
N VAL A 861 -18.96 20.03 29.79
CA VAL A 861 -18.09 20.51 28.74
C VAL A 861 -17.71 19.32 27.84
N ASP A 862 -18.23 19.33 26.63
CA ASP A 862 -17.91 18.28 25.65
C ASP A 862 -16.41 18.26 25.35
N GLY A 863 -15.80 17.07 25.39
CA GLY A 863 -14.39 16.87 25.06
C GLY A 863 -13.42 17.29 26.18
N LEU A 864 -13.88 17.78 27.34
CA LEU A 864 -12.99 18.07 28.47
C LEU A 864 -12.46 16.77 29.05
N GLY A 865 -11.14 16.64 29.02
CA GLY A 865 -10.42 15.51 29.59
C GLY A 865 -8.99 15.83 29.93
N LEU A 866 -8.49 15.22 30.99
CA LEU A 866 -7.09 15.28 31.40
C LEU A 866 -6.38 14.00 30.92
N TRP A 867 -5.56 14.13 29.90
CA TRP A 867 -4.65 13.08 29.50
C TRP A 867 -3.41 13.16 30.37
N LEU A 868 -3.18 12.13 31.14
CA LEU A 868 -2.09 12.07 32.12
C LEU A 868 -1.19 10.92 31.76
N ASP A 869 0.10 11.24 31.58
CA ASP A 869 1.10 10.32 31.08
C ASP A 869 2.33 10.35 31.99
N ILE A 870 2.63 9.23 32.65
CA ILE A 870 3.87 9.05 33.40
C ILE A 870 4.89 8.41 32.48
N PRO A 871 5.93 9.15 32.04
CA PRO A 871 6.90 8.66 31.07
C PRO A 871 7.66 7.43 31.55
N ALA A 872 8.09 6.59 30.61
CA ALA A 872 8.92 5.42 30.87
C ALA A 872 10.10 5.76 31.80
N GLY A 873 10.31 4.92 32.78
CA GLY A 873 11.35 5.12 33.83
C GLY A 873 10.98 6.12 34.92
N ARG A 874 9.86 6.86 34.81
CA ARG A 874 9.36 7.72 35.90
C ARG A 874 8.36 6.98 36.76
N THR A 875 8.15 7.49 37.98
CA THR A 875 7.21 6.88 38.95
C THR A 875 6.13 7.86 39.41
N SER A 876 6.12 9.08 38.92
CA SER A 876 5.06 10.03 39.27
C SER A 876 4.95 11.19 38.31
N LEU A 877 3.75 11.78 38.31
CA LEU A 877 3.38 13.00 37.58
C LEU A 877 2.51 13.88 38.46
N ASP A 878 2.79 15.19 38.49
CA ASP A 878 1.93 16.18 39.16
C ASP A 878 0.98 16.80 38.16
N VAL A 879 -0.29 16.85 38.52
CA VAL A 879 -1.40 17.37 37.71
C VAL A 879 -2.01 18.59 38.39
N SER A 880 -2.38 19.60 37.63
CA SER A 880 -2.99 20.81 38.17
C SER A 880 -4.16 21.31 37.34
N VAL A 881 -5.17 21.84 38.04
CA VAL A 881 -6.28 22.59 37.45
C VAL A 881 -6.21 24.01 38.01
N PRO A 882 -5.78 25.01 37.22
CA PRO A 882 -5.67 26.39 37.66
C PRO A 882 -7.07 27.02 37.77
N THR A 883 -7.34 27.72 38.86
CA THR A 883 -8.60 28.46 39.06
C THR A 883 -8.36 29.96 38.92
N VAL A 884 -9.41 30.71 38.73
CA VAL A 884 -9.38 32.16 38.59
C VAL A 884 -10.04 32.84 39.79
N VAL A 885 -9.62 34.05 40.12
CA VAL A 885 -10.31 34.91 41.12
C VAL A 885 -11.35 35.73 40.38
N ASP A 886 -12.56 35.72 40.85
CA ASP A 886 -13.57 36.68 40.41
C ASP A 886 -14.04 37.61 41.54
N ARG A 887 -15.14 38.28 41.41
CA ARG A 887 -15.69 39.18 42.45
C ARG A 887 -17.11 38.79 42.83
N VAL A 888 -17.47 37.55 42.57
CA VAL A 888 -18.79 37.01 42.89
C VAL A 888 -18.62 36.16 44.14
N GLY A 889 -19.40 36.45 45.18
CA GLY A 889 -19.38 35.65 46.42
C GLY A 889 -20.14 34.34 46.18
N GLU A 890 -19.43 33.23 46.18
CA GLU A 890 -19.96 31.91 45.83
C GLU A 890 -19.77 30.91 46.97
N PRO A 891 -20.66 29.89 47.08
CA PRO A 891 -20.40 28.78 47.96
C PRO A 891 -19.19 27.97 47.50
N ALA A 892 -18.58 27.24 48.42
CA ALA A 892 -17.48 26.32 48.05
C ALA A 892 -17.91 25.33 46.95
N GLU A 893 -17.16 25.29 45.86
CA GLU A 893 -17.44 24.50 44.69
C GLU A 893 -16.46 23.31 44.55
N SER A 894 -16.88 22.29 43.84
CA SER A 894 -16.08 21.05 43.73
C SER A 894 -15.95 20.56 42.29
N VAL A 895 -14.89 19.88 42.01
CA VAL A 895 -14.66 19.19 40.73
C VAL A 895 -14.15 17.76 41.00
N GLY A 896 -14.60 16.85 40.21
CA GLY A 896 -14.10 15.47 40.16
C GLY A 896 -13.70 15.08 38.75
N PHE A 897 -12.50 14.57 38.56
CA PHE A 897 -12.09 13.93 37.30
C PHE A 897 -11.89 12.44 37.55
N ARG A 898 -12.66 11.60 36.85
CA ARG A 898 -12.63 10.15 37.00
C ARG A 898 -11.93 9.50 35.83
N GLN A 899 -11.10 8.50 36.12
CA GLN A 899 -10.44 7.67 35.14
C GLN A 899 -11.46 6.95 34.25
N THR A 900 -11.19 6.89 32.94
CA THR A 900 -12.02 6.22 31.95
C THR A 900 -11.51 4.84 31.59
N GLY A 901 -12.39 4.01 31.04
CA GLY A 901 -12.03 2.82 30.28
C GLY A 901 -11.58 3.15 28.84
N ASP A 902 -11.25 2.10 28.09
CA ASP A 902 -10.78 2.20 26.70
C ASP A 902 -11.83 2.82 25.74
N ASP A 903 -13.09 2.85 26.12
CA ASP A 903 -14.20 3.44 25.37
C ASP A 903 -14.46 4.93 25.74
N GLY A 904 -13.62 5.49 26.62
CA GLY A 904 -13.76 6.87 27.08
C GLY A 904 -14.86 7.06 28.14
N THR A 905 -15.52 5.99 28.62
CA THR A 905 -16.53 6.10 29.67
C THR A 905 -15.89 6.05 31.06
N PRO A 906 -16.39 6.88 32.04
CA PRO A 906 -15.88 6.85 33.40
C PRO A 906 -16.03 5.45 34.03
N LEU A 907 -14.96 4.92 34.60
CA LEU A 907 -14.97 3.64 35.31
C LEU A 907 -15.62 3.83 36.68
N PRO A 908 -16.59 3.02 37.09
CA PRO A 908 -17.25 3.15 38.42
C PRO A 908 -16.24 3.15 39.58
N ASP A 909 -15.24 2.26 39.52
CA ASP A 909 -14.18 2.11 40.52
C ASP A 909 -12.83 2.72 40.06
N GLY A 910 -12.85 3.58 39.02
CA GLY A 910 -11.66 4.25 38.52
C GLY A 910 -11.10 5.29 39.50
N LEU A 911 -9.82 5.59 39.35
CA LEU A 911 -9.17 6.64 40.11
C LEU A 911 -9.90 7.96 39.99
N LEU A 912 -9.92 8.76 41.07
CA LEU A 912 -10.67 10.01 41.15
C LEU A 912 -9.79 11.14 41.63
N LEU A 913 -9.70 12.23 40.89
CA LEU A 913 -9.09 13.50 41.30
C LEU A 913 -10.22 14.39 41.79
N ASN A 914 -10.37 14.53 43.08
CA ASN A 914 -11.36 15.41 43.72
C ASN A 914 -10.71 16.69 44.19
N GLY A 915 -11.38 17.83 43.99
CA GLY A 915 -10.92 19.11 44.49
C GLY A 915 -12.08 20.01 44.89
N THR A 916 -11.81 20.94 45.80
CA THR A 916 -12.74 21.96 46.29
C THR A 916 -12.08 23.32 46.20
N VAL A 917 -12.78 24.29 45.67
CA VAL A 917 -12.38 25.69 45.59
C VAL A 917 -13.24 26.52 46.54
N LEU A 918 -12.61 27.39 47.30
CA LEU A 918 -13.24 28.31 48.24
C LEU A 918 -13.18 29.70 47.64
N ASP A 919 -14.25 30.47 47.83
CA ASP A 919 -14.31 31.87 47.50
C ASP A 919 -13.15 32.68 48.10
N ALA A 920 -12.57 33.61 47.34
CA ALA A 920 -11.47 34.47 47.76
C ALA A 920 -11.94 35.74 48.52
N SER A 921 -13.24 35.97 48.68
CA SER A 921 -13.82 37.20 49.31
C SER A 921 -13.57 37.27 50.83
#